data_742f4980ba80b37ff05b0feae6331b74
#
_entry.id   742f4980ba80b37ff05b0feae6331b74
#
_cell.length_a   1.000
_cell.length_b   1.000
_cell.length_c   1.000
_cell.angle_alpha   90.00
_cell.angle_beta   90.00
_cell.angle_gamma   90.00
#
_symmetry.space_group_name_H-M   'P 1'
#
loop_
_entity.id
_entity.type
_entity.pdbx_description
1 polymer ?
#
loop_
_entity_poly.entity_id
_entity_poly.type
_entity_poly.pdbx_seq_one_letter_code
_entity_poly.pdbx_strand_id
1 'polypeptide(L)'
;MDNTAIKNAMTIRLDNALPEYPEFVEGIRRAPDRGFRLTKAQAETALRNALRYVPEELHAELAPEFMEELVTRGRIYAYRFRPEGRIYGKPIDEYKGNCIEGRAFQVMMDNNLDFEIALYPYELVTYGETGSVCQNWLQYRLIKKYLEQLTENQTLVVESGHPLGLFPSRPEAPRVIITNALMVGMFDNAHDWEIAEEMGVANYGQMTAGGWMYIGPQGIVHGTFNTILGAGRKFLGIAETDDLHGHMFVSSGLGGMSGAQPKAANIANAVGVFAEVDYSRIKTRLDQGWVDKVSGNLDEVFAWAKAALEMQQGLSIAYHGNIVDLLEYAVKNDIHIDLLSDQTSCHNAYEGGYCPVALTFEQRTEMLHTDRERFIKLVDESLHRHFHAIQALCARGTYFFDYGNSFMKAVYDSGVKEISKNGYDEKDGFIFPSYVEDIMGPELFDYGYGPFRWVCLSGKESDLDKTDAAAMSCIDPNRRFQDRDNYIWIRDAKKNRLVVGTQARILYQDELGRMRIALKFNEMVRNGEIGPVMLGRDHHDVSGTDSPFRETSNIKDGSNVMADMAVQCFAGNAARGMSLCALHNGGGVGIGKAINGGFGLVLDGSEMVDGIIRSAMSWDVMGGVARRSWARNAHGMETAMDYNARRANEGHITIPYIVNDGIIEKAVADKINK
;
A
#
# COMPACT_ATOMS: atom_id res chain seq x y z
N MET A 1 25.55 35.11 0.07
CA MET A 1 26.65 34.13 0.04
C MET A 1 27.17 34.06 -1.38
N ASP A 2 28.48 34.00 -1.57
CA ASP A 2 29.06 33.80 -2.89
C ASP A 2 28.76 32.39 -3.40
N ASN A 3 28.20 32.27 -4.60
CA ASN A 3 27.89 31.00 -5.24
C ASN A 3 29.11 30.07 -5.35
N THR A 4 30.31 30.63 -5.47
CA THR A 4 31.57 29.88 -5.50
C THR A 4 31.80 29.11 -4.17
N ALA A 5 31.52 29.75 -3.03
CA ALA A 5 31.62 29.11 -1.72
C ALA A 5 30.62 27.97 -1.57
N ILE A 6 29.39 28.13 -2.06
CA ILE A 6 28.36 27.07 -2.06
C ILE A 6 28.78 25.89 -2.93
N LYS A 7 29.25 26.16 -4.17
CA LYS A 7 29.77 25.11 -5.07
C LYS A 7 30.87 24.28 -4.43
N ASN A 8 31.79 24.93 -3.72
CA ASN A 8 32.91 24.26 -3.06
C ASN A 8 32.49 23.48 -1.80
N ALA A 9 31.38 23.83 -1.17
CA ALA A 9 30.85 23.13 0.02
C ALA A 9 29.97 21.92 -0.32
N MET A 10 29.51 21.79 -1.54
CA MET A 10 28.65 20.64 -1.93
C MET A 10 29.46 19.34 -1.93
N THR A 11 29.04 18.39 -1.13
CA THR A 11 29.69 17.07 -0.99
C THR A 11 29.23 16.07 -2.05
N ILE A 12 27.98 16.18 -2.50
CA ILE A 12 27.42 15.35 -3.57
C ILE A 12 26.85 16.27 -4.66
N ARG A 13 27.25 16.04 -5.89
CA ARG A 13 26.84 16.83 -7.05
C ARG A 13 26.27 15.96 -8.15
N LEU A 14 25.35 16.51 -8.91
CA LEU A 14 25.04 16.01 -10.23
C LEU A 14 26.20 16.35 -11.18
N ASP A 15 26.35 15.55 -12.23
CA ASP A 15 27.41 15.82 -13.22
C ASP A 15 27.17 17.16 -13.91
N ASN A 16 28.24 17.90 -14.23
CA ASN A 16 28.14 19.22 -14.89
C ASN A 16 27.73 19.11 -16.36
N ALA A 17 27.70 17.92 -16.94
CA ALA A 17 27.23 17.67 -18.29
C ALA A 17 25.73 17.41 -18.29
N LEU A 18 25.01 18.13 -19.15
CA LEU A 18 23.58 17.86 -19.36
C LEU A 18 23.43 16.51 -20.08
N PRO A 19 22.70 15.54 -19.53
CA PRO A 19 22.46 14.28 -20.23
C PRO A 19 21.62 14.51 -21.49
N GLU A 20 21.78 13.65 -22.50
CA GLU A 20 20.81 13.58 -23.59
C GLU A 20 19.43 13.25 -23.03
N TYR A 21 18.38 13.73 -23.70
CA TYR A 21 17.01 13.44 -23.28
C TYR A 21 16.68 11.98 -23.66
N PRO A 22 16.44 11.08 -22.67
CA PRO A 22 16.22 9.67 -22.98
C PRO A 22 14.89 9.49 -23.70
N GLU A 23 14.82 8.53 -24.63
CA GLU A 23 13.57 8.16 -25.30
C GLU A 23 12.61 7.48 -24.33
N PHE A 24 11.30 7.64 -24.55
CA PHE A 24 10.28 6.86 -23.87
C PHE A 24 10.09 5.51 -24.57
N VAL A 25 10.13 4.43 -23.81
CA VAL A 25 9.87 3.08 -24.35
C VAL A 25 8.39 2.98 -24.70
N GLU A 26 8.09 2.55 -25.93
CA GLU A 26 6.72 2.36 -26.41
C GLU A 26 5.97 1.32 -25.56
N GLY A 27 4.69 1.59 -25.30
CA GLY A 27 3.81 0.71 -24.51
C GLY A 27 3.94 0.84 -22.99
N ILE A 28 4.88 1.63 -22.48
CA ILE A 28 4.98 1.92 -21.05
C ILE A 28 3.97 3.02 -20.68
N ARG A 29 3.18 2.74 -19.65
CA ARG A 29 2.13 3.67 -19.18
C ARG A 29 2.70 4.98 -18.68
N ARG A 30 1.96 6.04 -18.97
CA ARG A 30 2.22 7.40 -18.52
C ARG A 30 1.10 7.86 -17.60
N ALA A 31 1.44 8.60 -16.55
CA ALA A 31 0.42 9.25 -15.72
C ALA A 31 -0.40 10.26 -16.56
N PRO A 32 -1.70 10.40 -16.29
CA PRO A 32 -2.50 11.45 -16.95
C PRO A 32 -1.96 12.83 -16.60
N ASP A 33 -2.12 13.78 -17.51
CA ASP A 33 -1.81 15.18 -17.26
C ASP A 33 -2.79 15.75 -16.24
N ARG A 34 -2.30 16.52 -15.26
CA ARG A 34 -3.13 17.03 -14.15
C ARG A 34 -3.51 18.51 -14.29
N GLY A 35 -3.01 19.17 -15.33
CA GLY A 35 -3.19 20.60 -15.53
C GLY A 35 -2.35 21.46 -14.57
N PHE A 36 -2.21 22.73 -14.90
CA PHE A 36 -1.44 23.70 -14.14
C PHE A 36 -2.35 24.51 -13.20
N ARG A 37 -2.04 24.50 -11.88
CA ARG A 37 -2.86 25.12 -10.84
C ARG A 37 -2.14 26.19 -10.03
N LEU A 38 -0.82 26.29 -10.15
CA LEU A 38 -0.01 27.20 -9.34
C LEU A 38 -0.17 28.66 -9.75
N THR A 39 -0.11 29.54 -8.77
CA THR A 39 0.12 30.98 -9.02
C THR A 39 1.53 31.21 -9.57
N LYS A 40 1.78 32.39 -10.16
CA LYS A 40 3.12 32.77 -10.65
C LYS A 40 4.19 32.61 -9.56
N ALA A 41 3.93 33.08 -8.35
CA ALA A 41 4.89 32.98 -7.25
C ALA A 41 5.17 31.54 -6.82
N GLN A 42 4.15 30.68 -6.87
CA GLN A 42 4.30 29.25 -6.59
C GLN A 42 5.08 28.53 -7.71
N ALA A 43 4.84 28.87 -8.97
CA ALA A 43 5.61 28.33 -10.10
C ALA A 43 7.09 28.73 -10.04
N GLU A 44 7.40 29.99 -9.68
CA GLU A 44 8.77 30.43 -9.42
C GLU A 44 9.42 29.62 -8.28
N THR A 45 8.64 29.29 -7.22
CA THR A 45 9.10 28.43 -6.12
C THR A 45 9.37 27.02 -6.60
N ALA A 46 8.47 26.43 -7.40
CA ALA A 46 8.64 25.11 -7.98
C ALA A 46 9.92 24.98 -8.80
N LEU A 47 10.21 25.97 -9.66
CA LEU A 47 11.44 26.01 -10.44
C LEU A 47 12.69 26.11 -9.56
N ARG A 48 12.69 26.97 -8.52
CA ARG A 48 13.80 27.06 -7.57
C ARG A 48 14.02 25.73 -6.83
N ASN A 49 12.95 25.05 -6.46
CA ASN A 49 13.02 23.74 -5.81
C ASN A 49 13.59 22.66 -6.74
N ALA A 50 13.16 22.61 -7.99
CA ALA A 50 13.66 21.66 -8.98
C ALA A 50 15.14 21.89 -9.33
N LEU A 51 15.56 23.16 -9.44
CA LEU A 51 16.94 23.54 -9.76
C LEU A 51 17.89 23.50 -8.56
N ARG A 52 17.40 23.23 -7.34
CA ARG A 52 18.14 23.31 -6.06
C ARG A 52 19.51 22.63 -6.06
N TYR A 53 19.64 21.49 -6.73
CA TYR A 53 20.88 20.71 -6.80
C TYR A 53 21.46 20.61 -8.21
N VAL A 54 20.92 21.39 -9.14
CA VAL A 54 21.45 21.48 -10.51
C VAL A 54 22.61 22.46 -10.55
N PRO A 55 23.73 22.17 -11.24
CA PRO A 55 24.79 23.11 -11.46
C PRO A 55 24.27 24.40 -12.11
N GLU A 56 24.76 25.58 -11.64
CA GLU A 56 24.25 26.88 -12.05
C GLU A 56 24.34 27.11 -13.56
N GLU A 57 25.40 26.60 -14.19
CA GLU A 57 25.62 26.68 -15.63
C GLU A 57 24.54 26.02 -16.48
N LEU A 58 23.76 25.08 -15.90
CA LEU A 58 22.67 24.38 -16.56
C LEU A 58 21.29 25.01 -16.31
N HIS A 59 21.21 26.01 -15.40
CA HIS A 59 19.90 26.59 -15.02
C HIS A 59 19.18 27.24 -16.19
N ALA A 60 19.92 27.97 -17.06
CA ALA A 60 19.32 28.66 -18.19
C ALA A 60 18.71 27.72 -19.22
N GLU A 61 19.26 26.52 -19.36
CA GLU A 61 18.74 25.48 -20.28
C GLU A 61 17.60 24.68 -19.66
N LEU A 62 17.71 24.31 -18.38
CA LEU A 62 16.72 23.47 -17.71
C LEU A 62 15.48 24.22 -17.20
N ALA A 63 15.58 25.50 -16.86
CA ALA A 63 14.42 26.22 -16.33
C ALA A 63 13.24 26.29 -17.32
N PRO A 64 13.44 26.56 -18.63
CA PRO A 64 12.37 26.48 -19.62
C PRO A 64 11.80 25.05 -19.78
N GLU A 65 12.65 24.02 -19.77
CA GLU A 65 12.25 22.63 -19.88
C GLU A 65 11.39 22.21 -18.67
N PHE A 66 11.80 22.55 -17.45
CA PHE A 66 11.04 22.26 -16.24
C PHE A 66 9.74 23.06 -16.14
N MET A 67 9.71 24.28 -16.69
CA MET A 67 8.46 25.05 -16.76
C MET A 67 7.47 24.42 -17.74
N GLU A 68 7.94 23.88 -18.86
CA GLU A 68 7.11 23.12 -19.80
C GLU A 68 6.54 21.86 -19.15
N GLU A 69 7.36 21.07 -18.41
CA GLU A 69 6.87 19.93 -17.64
C GLU A 69 5.80 20.37 -16.63
N LEU A 70 6.02 21.45 -15.90
CA LEU A 70 5.09 21.97 -14.90
C LEU A 70 3.73 22.34 -15.51
N VAL A 71 3.74 23.03 -16.66
CA VAL A 71 2.51 23.47 -17.34
C VAL A 71 1.78 22.30 -17.98
N THR A 72 2.50 21.36 -18.61
CA THR A 72 1.87 20.25 -19.34
C THR A 72 1.53 19.06 -18.46
N ARG A 73 2.31 18.83 -17.39
CA ARG A 73 2.16 17.65 -16.53
C ARG A 73 1.64 17.96 -15.13
N GLY A 74 1.54 19.24 -14.76
CA GLY A 74 1.18 19.69 -13.40
C GLY A 74 2.28 19.46 -12.36
N ARG A 75 3.47 18.98 -12.77
CA ARG A 75 4.60 18.69 -11.87
C ARG A 75 5.91 18.64 -12.66
N ILE A 76 7.03 18.95 -12.00
CA ILE A 76 8.38 18.80 -12.56
C ILE A 76 8.92 17.42 -12.22
N TYR A 77 8.96 16.54 -13.21
CA TYR A 77 9.53 15.20 -13.10
C TYR A 77 11.02 15.16 -13.42
N ALA A 78 11.54 16.17 -14.11
CA ALA A 78 12.92 16.26 -14.62
C ALA A 78 13.29 15.05 -15.49
N TYR A 79 12.46 14.76 -16.50
CA TYR A 79 12.55 13.55 -17.34
C TYR A 79 13.90 13.34 -18.00
N ARG A 80 14.64 14.41 -18.32
CA ARG A 80 15.98 14.32 -18.88
C ARG A 80 16.95 13.52 -18.01
N PHE A 81 16.72 13.49 -16.69
CA PHE A 81 17.59 12.83 -15.72
C PHE A 81 17.19 11.38 -15.42
N ARG A 82 16.14 10.85 -16.03
CA ARG A 82 15.77 9.45 -15.87
C ARG A 82 16.81 8.51 -16.49
N PRO A 83 16.92 7.26 -16.02
CA PRO A 83 17.74 6.24 -16.68
C PRO A 83 17.21 5.93 -18.08
N GLU A 84 18.11 5.51 -18.97
CA GLU A 84 17.71 4.94 -20.26
C GLU A 84 17.15 3.53 -20.10
N GLY A 85 16.17 3.19 -20.95
CA GLY A 85 15.61 1.84 -21.06
C GLY A 85 14.81 1.40 -19.82
N ARG A 86 14.77 0.09 -19.62
CA ARG A 86 14.02 -0.52 -18.52
C ARG A 86 14.70 -0.32 -17.18
N ILE A 87 13.91 0.10 -16.18
CA ILE A 87 14.30 0.12 -14.77
C ILE A 87 13.77 -1.17 -14.12
N TYR A 88 14.58 -1.84 -13.31
CA TYR A 88 14.19 -3.04 -12.53
C TYR A 88 15.22 -3.33 -11.43
N GLY A 89 14.80 -4.05 -10.40
CA GLY A 89 15.67 -4.50 -9.32
C GLY A 89 16.64 -5.59 -9.81
N LYS A 90 17.90 -5.24 -10.00
CA LYS A 90 18.98 -6.17 -10.39
C LYS A 90 19.49 -6.94 -9.16
N PRO A 91 20.26 -8.03 -9.37
CA PRO A 91 21.03 -8.65 -8.28
C PRO A 91 21.88 -7.63 -7.53
N ILE A 92 21.96 -7.76 -6.20
CA ILE A 92 22.64 -6.79 -5.32
C ILE A 92 24.11 -6.57 -5.68
N ASP A 93 24.77 -7.57 -6.24
CA ASP A 93 26.19 -7.50 -6.64
C ASP A 93 26.45 -6.61 -7.86
N GLU A 94 25.40 -6.26 -8.60
CA GLU A 94 25.49 -5.31 -9.72
C GLU A 94 25.43 -3.83 -9.26
N TYR A 95 25.10 -3.58 -7.98
CA TYR A 95 25.05 -2.23 -7.42
C TYR A 95 26.32 -1.86 -6.69
N LYS A 96 26.74 -0.59 -6.84
CA LYS A 96 27.85 0.00 -6.10
C LYS A 96 27.37 0.50 -4.74
N GLY A 97 28.23 0.42 -3.74
CA GLY A 97 27.94 0.94 -2.40
C GLY A 97 28.97 0.46 -1.37
N ASN A 98 29.27 1.33 -0.41
CA ASN A 98 30.25 1.06 0.64
C ASN A 98 29.71 0.10 1.73
N CYS A 99 28.38 0.01 1.88
CA CYS A 99 27.73 -0.93 2.79
C CYS A 99 26.65 -1.73 2.05
N ILE A 100 26.27 -2.86 2.64
CA ILE A 100 25.29 -3.78 2.04
C ILE A 100 23.91 -3.12 1.94
N GLU A 101 23.51 -2.34 2.94
CA GLU A 101 22.21 -1.66 2.99
C GLU A 101 22.09 -0.63 1.88
N GLY A 102 23.16 0.14 1.58
CA GLY A 102 23.17 1.11 0.48
C GLY A 102 22.91 0.44 -0.87
N ARG A 103 23.46 -0.76 -1.11
CA ARG A 103 23.20 -1.56 -2.31
C ARG A 103 21.79 -2.14 -2.30
N ALA A 104 21.35 -2.68 -1.15
CA ALA A 104 20.04 -3.27 -1.00
C ALA A 104 18.89 -2.27 -1.25
N PHE A 105 19.01 -1.04 -0.75
CA PHE A 105 17.98 -0.01 -1.00
C PHE A 105 17.95 0.46 -2.44
N GLN A 106 19.07 0.43 -3.17
CA GLN A 106 19.08 0.69 -4.61
C GLN A 106 18.32 -0.40 -5.37
N VAL A 107 18.49 -1.69 -5.00
CA VAL A 107 17.69 -2.81 -5.56
C VAL A 107 16.20 -2.53 -5.36
N MET A 108 15.80 -2.14 -4.15
CA MET A 108 14.39 -1.92 -3.81
C MET A 108 13.80 -0.70 -4.51
N MET A 109 14.53 0.40 -4.63
CA MET A 109 14.09 1.58 -5.39
C MET A 109 13.84 1.25 -6.86
N ASP A 110 14.78 0.54 -7.49
CA ASP A 110 14.67 0.15 -8.89
C ASP A 110 13.53 -0.87 -9.10
N ASN A 111 13.32 -1.80 -8.15
CA ASN A 111 12.17 -2.70 -8.18
C ASN A 111 10.83 -1.96 -8.07
N ASN A 112 10.75 -0.90 -7.26
CA ASN A 112 9.54 -0.08 -7.15
C ASN A 112 9.20 0.67 -8.46
N LEU A 113 10.18 0.84 -9.34
CA LEU A 113 10.05 1.52 -10.63
C LEU A 113 10.11 0.55 -11.82
N ASP A 114 10.17 -0.76 -11.56
CA ASP A 114 10.17 -1.78 -12.61
C ASP A 114 8.94 -1.62 -13.52
N PHE A 115 9.17 -1.64 -14.84
CA PHE A 115 8.12 -1.48 -15.85
C PHE A 115 7.02 -2.55 -15.78
N GLU A 116 7.30 -3.70 -15.18
CA GLU A 116 6.31 -4.74 -14.91
C GLU A 116 5.50 -4.53 -13.63
N ILE A 117 5.98 -3.66 -12.73
CA ILE A 117 5.42 -3.42 -11.39
C ILE A 117 4.76 -2.05 -11.30
N ALA A 118 5.50 -0.99 -11.64
CA ALA A 118 5.09 0.38 -11.43
C ALA A 118 3.91 0.75 -12.34
N LEU A 119 2.95 1.49 -11.78
CA LEU A 119 1.80 1.98 -12.53
C LEU A 119 2.21 3.01 -13.57
N TYR A 120 3.05 3.99 -13.17
CA TYR A 120 3.59 5.05 -14.02
C TYR A 120 5.09 5.21 -13.75
N PRO A 121 5.93 4.29 -14.26
CA PRO A 121 7.35 4.28 -13.90
C PRO A 121 8.09 5.56 -14.26
N TYR A 122 7.72 6.21 -15.36
CA TYR A 122 8.34 7.48 -15.78
C TYR A 122 7.97 8.66 -14.90
N GLU A 123 6.83 8.61 -14.25
CA GLU A 123 6.37 9.59 -13.27
C GLU A 123 6.70 9.17 -11.82
N LEU A 124 7.57 8.15 -11.66
CA LEU A 124 8.04 7.64 -10.36
C LEU A 124 6.91 7.09 -9.48
N VAL A 125 5.76 6.72 -10.06
CA VAL A 125 4.59 6.23 -9.34
C VAL A 125 4.56 4.70 -9.37
N THR A 126 4.68 4.10 -8.19
CA THR A 126 4.60 2.65 -8.04
C THR A 126 3.15 2.16 -8.14
N TYR A 127 2.23 2.75 -7.36
CA TYR A 127 0.81 2.35 -7.34
C TYR A 127 -0.10 3.48 -6.82
N GLY A 128 -1.41 3.25 -6.82
CA GLY A 128 -2.41 4.15 -6.21
C GLY A 128 -2.53 5.51 -6.89
N GLU A 129 -2.27 5.60 -8.20
CA GLU A 129 -2.32 6.79 -9.05
C GLU A 129 -1.26 7.86 -8.69
N THR A 130 -0.83 7.97 -7.44
CA THR A 130 0.07 9.04 -6.95
C THR A 130 1.18 8.56 -6.02
N GLY A 131 1.21 7.29 -5.60
CA GLY A 131 2.20 6.75 -4.67
C GLY A 131 3.62 6.76 -5.25
N SER A 132 4.45 7.73 -4.82
CA SER A 132 5.73 8.07 -5.44
C SER A 132 6.94 7.55 -4.66
N VAL A 133 7.95 7.07 -5.38
CA VAL A 133 9.25 6.61 -4.84
C VAL A 133 10.08 7.76 -4.28
N CYS A 134 10.12 8.87 -5.01
CA CYS A 134 10.78 10.11 -4.61
C CYS A 134 10.23 11.29 -5.44
N GLN A 135 10.76 12.50 -5.21
CA GLN A 135 10.18 13.72 -5.74
C GLN A 135 10.27 13.85 -7.26
N ASN A 136 11.41 13.57 -7.86
CA ASN A 136 11.66 13.62 -9.30
C ASN A 136 12.94 12.85 -9.67
N TRP A 137 13.30 12.78 -10.94
CA TRP A 137 14.48 12.05 -11.42
C TRP A 137 15.81 12.62 -10.96
N LEU A 138 15.89 13.93 -10.66
CA LEU A 138 17.08 14.52 -10.03
C LEU A 138 17.28 13.94 -8.63
N GLN A 139 16.20 13.88 -7.84
CA GLN A 139 16.24 13.34 -6.48
C GLN A 139 16.55 11.84 -6.48
N TYR A 140 16.00 11.10 -7.44
CA TYR A 140 16.34 9.69 -7.62
C TYR A 140 17.87 9.50 -7.82
N ARG A 141 18.48 10.28 -8.72
CA ARG A 141 19.93 10.21 -8.93
C ARG A 141 20.73 10.59 -7.69
N LEU A 142 20.31 11.65 -6.98
CA LEU A 142 20.97 12.07 -5.75
C LEU A 142 20.85 11.03 -4.66
N ILE A 143 19.66 10.46 -4.42
CA ILE A 143 19.46 9.41 -3.43
C ILE A 143 20.37 8.22 -3.74
N LYS A 144 20.46 7.78 -4.99
CA LYS A 144 21.36 6.67 -5.38
C LYS A 144 22.82 7.01 -5.12
N LYS A 145 23.29 8.22 -5.45
CA LYS A 145 24.65 8.67 -5.12
C LYS A 145 24.91 8.67 -3.61
N TYR A 146 23.94 9.09 -2.79
CA TYR A 146 24.04 8.99 -1.33
C TYR A 146 24.11 7.53 -0.85
N LEU A 147 23.28 6.64 -1.39
CA LEU A 147 23.29 5.21 -1.05
C LEU A 147 24.60 4.53 -1.45
N GLU A 148 25.24 4.93 -2.56
CA GLU A 148 26.57 4.45 -2.95
C GLU A 148 27.66 4.89 -1.95
N GLN A 149 27.55 6.09 -1.38
CA GLN A 149 28.53 6.66 -0.44
C GLN A 149 28.26 6.27 1.02
N LEU A 150 27.02 5.85 1.33
CA LEU A 150 26.58 5.49 2.67
C LEU A 150 27.51 4.44 3.31
N THR A 151 27.93 4.71 4.55
CA THR A 151 28.73 3.80 5.37
C THR A 151 27.91 3.33 6.58
N GLU A 152 28.42 2.33 7.29
CA GLU A 152 27.82 1.82 8.54
C GLU A 152 27.75 2.88 9.67
N ASN A 153 28.54 3.94 9.60
CA ASN A 153 28.57 5.03 10.56
C ASN A 153 27.77 6.26 10.12
N GLN A 154 26.87 6.10 9.18
CA GLN A 154 26.04 7.18 8.65
C GLN A 154 24.57 6.76 8.52
N THR A 155 23.68 7.76 8.58
CA THR A 155 22.26 7.65 8.25
C THR A 155 21.93 8.65 7.16
N LEU A 156 21.35 8.15 6.07
CA LEU A 156 20.73 8.98 5.03
C LEU A 156 19.36 9.43 5.53
N VAL A 157 19.10 10.75 5.50
CA VAL A 157 17.80 11.32 5.81
C VAL A 157 17.13 11.79 4.53
N VAL A 158 15.88 11.36 4.34
CA VAL A 158 15.04 11.70 3.18
C VAL A 158 13.73 12.31 3.68
N GLU A 159 13.42 13.53 3.26
CA GLU A 159 12.16 14.21 3.55
C GLU A 159 11.38 14.49 2.26
N SER A 160 10.14 14.04 2.21
CA SER A 160 9.25 14.23 1.06
C SER A 160 9.93 13.97 -0.28
N GLY A 161 10.69 12.86 -0.35
CA GLY A 161 11.40 12.44 -1.56
C GLY A 161 12.69 13.21 -1.88
N HIS A 162 13.17 14.06 -0.96
CA HIS A 162 14.44 14.80 -1.08
C HIS A 162 15.50 14.28 -0.11
N PRO A 163 16.71 13.92 -0.56
CA PRO A 163 17.79 13.57 0.34
C PRO A 163 18.36 14.84 0.99
N LEU A 164 18.34 14.91 2.32
CA LEU A 164 18.93 16.03 3.05
C LEU A 164 20.43 15.84 3.26
N GLY A 165 20.91 14.60 3.35
CA GLY A 165 22.32 14.30 3.51
C GLY A 165 22.60 13.05 4.35
N LEU A 166 23.90 12.76 4.51
CA LEU A 166 24.43 11.71 5.38
C LEU A 166 24.79 12.32 6.73
N PHE A 167 24.19 11.82 7.78
CA PHE A 167 24.42 12.25 9.15
C PHE A 167 25.27 11.22 9.91
N PRO A 168 26.13 11.66 10.83
CA PRO A 168 26.87 10.73 11.70
C PRO A 168 25.92 9.79 12.46
N SER A 169 26.28 8.52 12.52
CA SER A 169 25.45 7.47 13.11
C SER A 169 26.35 6.36 13.69
N ARG A 170 25.79 5.20 13.96
CA ARG A 170 26.48 4.01 14.48
C ARG A 170 25.93 2.76 13.78
N PRO A 171 26.65 1.62 13.76
CA PRO A 171 26.23 0.41 13.05
C PRO A 171 24.84 -0.11 13.45
N GLU A 172 24.46 0.01 14.72
CA GLU A 172 23.18 -0.47 15.26
C GLU A 172 22.00 0.48 14.99
N ALA A 173 22.25 1.65 14.40
CA ALA A 173 21.18 2.61 14.07
C ALA A 173 20.71 2.44 12.62
N PRO A 174 19.53 2.97 12.25
CA PRO A 174 19.04 2.94 10.87
C PRO A 174 20.05 3.55 9.88
N ARG A 175 20.19 2.91 8.73
CA ARG A 175 20.94 3.46 7.59
C ARG A 175 20.14 4.50 6.83
N VAL A 176 18.80 4.40 6.84
CA VAL A 176 17.91 5.33 6.15
C VAL A 176 16.71 5.68 7.01
N ILE A 177 16.40 6.97 7.09
CA ILE A 177 15.17 7.51 7.72
C ILE A 177 14.42 8.28 6.65
N ILE A 178 13.14 7.92 6.45
CA ILE A 178 12.26 8.55 5.47
C ILE A 178 11.02 9.11 6.15
N THR A 179 10.67 10.36 5.83
CA THR A 179 9.37 10.95 6.16
C THR A 179 8.75 11.59 4.93
N ASN A 180 7.47 11.35 4.69
CA ASN A 180 6.80 11.88 3.50
C ASN A 180 5.50 12.59 3.86
N ALA A 181 5.36 13.83 3.40
CA ALA A 181 4.16 14.65 3.43
C ALA A 181 3.46 14.74 4.81
N LEU A 182 4.23 14.71 5.90
CA LEU A 182 3.72 14.89 7.26
C LEU A 182 3.36 16.36 7.47
N MET A 183 2.20 16.76 6.97
CA MET A 183 1.74 18.14 6.95
C MET A 183 1.27 18.59 8.34
N VAL A 184 1.50 19.87 8.66
CA VAL A 184 0.94 20.48 9.86
C VAL A 184 -0.59 20.54 9.71
N GLY A 185 -1.34 20.16 10.74
CA GLY A 185 -2.78 19.91 10.68
C GLY A 185 -3.63 20.97 9.98
N MET A 186 -3.26 22.27 10.07
CA MET A 186 -3.93 23.36 9.35
C MET A 186 -3.86 23.18 7.81
N PHE A 187 -2.83 22.51 7.31
CA PHE A 187 -2.56 22.27 5.87
C PHE A 187 -2.74 20.80 5.48
N ASP A 188 -3.19 19.95 6.42
CA ASP A 188 -3.35 18.51 6.19
C ASP A 188 -4.69 18.20 5.50
N ASN A 189 -4.82 18.65 4.28
CA ASN A 189 -5.96 18.45 3.41
C ASN A 189 -5.51 18.27 1.95
N ALA A 190 -6.39 17.75 1.10
CA ALA A 190 -6.06 17.40 -0.27
C ALA A 190 -5.61 18.62 -1.10
N HIS A 191 -6.27 19.77 -0.95
CA HIS A 191 -5.95 20.97 -1.72
C HIS A 191 -4.55 21.51 -1.42
N ASP A 192 -4.23 21.73 -0.13
CA ASP A 192 -2.92 22.25 0.26
C ASP A 192 -1.80 21.27 -0.07
N TRP A 193 -2.09 19.97 0.05
CA TRP A 193 -1.15 18.93 -0.35
C TRP A 193 -0.87 18.95 -1.87
N GLU A 194 -1.90 19.09 -2.72
CA GLU A 194 -1.73 19.17 -4.18
C GLU A 194 -0.82 20.34 -4.57
N ILE A 195 -1.05 21.51 -4.00
CA ILE A 195 -0.19 22.69 -4.22
C ILE A 195 1.25 22.42 -3.76
N ALA A 196 1.43 21.80 -2.61
CA ALA A 196 2.75 21.43 -2.11
C ALA A 196 3.46 20.39 -2.99
N GLU A 197 2.72 19.41 -3.54
CA GLU A 197 3.26 18.43 -4.49
C GLU A 197 3.69 19.10 -5.79
N GLU A 198 2.86 19.95 -6.38
CA GLU A 198 3.17 20.68 -7.60
C GLU A 198 4.39 21.62 -7.44
N MET A 199 4.54 22.23 -6.25
CA MET A 199 5.75 23.01 -5.91
C MET A 199 7.00 22.17 -5.63
N GLY A 200 6.90 20.86 -5.62
CA GLY A 200 8.01 19.97 -5.33
C GLY A 200 8.46 19.98 -3.86
N VAL A 201 7.56 20.19 -2.91
CA VAL A 201 7.84 20.19 -1.46
C VAL A 201 7.18 19.04 -0.69
N ALA A 202 6.11 18.46 -1.20
CA ALA A 202 5.51 17.25 -0.65
C ALA A 202 5.70 16.05 -1.60
N ASN A 203 5.81 14.86 -1.04
CA ASN A 203 5.82 13.61 -1.80
C ASN A 203 4.85 12.63 -1.18
N TYR A 204 3.86 12.19 -1.95
CA TYR A 204 2.91 11.18 -1.49
C TYR A 204 3.58 9.81 -1.51
N GLY A 205 4.25 9.46 -0.44
CA GLY A 205 4.99 8.22 -0.33
C GLY A 205 4.12 6.98 -0.32
N GLN A 206 2.84 7.11 -0.06
CA GLN A 206 1.84 6.03 0.01
C GLN A 206 2.43 4.67 0.40
N MET A 207 2.65 4.45 1.70
CA MET A 207 3.13 3.18 2.24
C MET A 207 4.47 2.72 1.63
N THR A 208 4.50 1.52 1.01
CA THR A 208 5.72 0.89 0.48
C THR A 208 6.26 1.52 -0.79
N ALA A 209 5.53 2.43 -1.45
CA ALA A 209 6.08 3.18 -2.58
C ALA A 209 7.20 4.12 -2.11
N GLY A 210 6.91 5.07 -1.25
CA GLY A 210 7.90 6.00 -0.70
C GLY A 210 8.80 5.42 0.38
N GLY A 211 8.43 4.27 0.96
CA GLY A 211 9.29 3.48 1.85
C GLY A 211 10.16 2.46 1.13
N TRP A 212 10.11 2.38 -0.18
CA TRP A 212 10.91 1.51 -1.06
C TRP A 212 10.80 0.01 -0.74
N MET A 213 9.68 -0.45 -0.19
CA MET A 213 9.49 -1.85 0.22
C MET A 213 8.41 -2.58 -0.58
N TYR A 214 7.99 -2.05 -1.73
CA TYR A 214 7.03 -2.72 -2.59
C TYR A 214 7.66 -3.93 -3.30
N ILE A 215 6.98 -5.05 -3.28
CA ILE A 215 7.44 -6.32 -3.86
C ILE A 215 6.61 -6.76 -5.08
N GLY A 216 5.85 -5.86 -5.65
CA GLY A 216 4.87 -6.19 -6.67
C GLY A 216 3.52 -6.61 -6.10
N PRO A 217 2.60 -7.04 -6.95
CA PRO A 217 1.19 -7.23 -6.59
C PRO A 217 0.91 -8.45 -5.69
N GLN A 218 1.88 -9.35 -5.44
CA GLN A 218 1.64 -10.54 -4.61
C GLN A 218 1.23 -10.20 -3.17
N GLY A 219 1.64 -9.02 -2.64
CA GLY A 219 1.24 -8.58 -1.30
C GLY A 219 -0.27 -8.39 -1.19
N ILE A 220 -0.85 -7.67 -2.15
CA ILE A 220 -2.30 -7.45 -2.18
C ILE A 220 -3.06 -8.72 -2.59
N VAL A 221 -2.46 -9.64 -3.38
CA VAL A 221 -3.06 -10.96 -3.67
C VAL A 221 -3.27 -11.72 -2.36
N HIS A 222 -2.25 -11.77 -1.49
CA HIS A 222 -2.37 -12.45 -0.20
C HIS A 222 -3.35 -11.77 0.75
N GLY A 223 -3.31 -10.44 0.83
CA GLY A 223 -4.28 -9.66 1.62
C GLY A 223 -5.71 -9.90 1.16
N THR A 224 -5.97 -9.89 -0.15
CA THR A 224 -7.30 -10.16 -0.72
C THR A 224 -7.72 -11.61 -0.49
N PHE A 225 -6.81 -12.57 -0.67
CA PHE A 225 -7.07 -13.98 -0.39
C PHE A 225 -7.53 -14.19 1.07
N ASN A 226 -6.80 -13.66 2.05
CA ASN A 226 -7.19 -13.73 3.46
C ASN A 226 -8.53 -13.01 3.73
N THR A 227 -8.76 -11.86 3.10
CA THR A 227 -9.98 -11.08 3.28
C THR A 227 -11.21 -11.82 2.79
N ILE A 228 -11.19 -12.36 1.55
CA ILE A 228 -12.36 -13.05 1.00
C ILE A 228 -12.61 -14.40 1.69
N LEU A 229 -11.57 -15.15 2.08
CA LEU A 229 -11.74 -16.37 2.89
C LEU A 229 -12.30 -16.04 4.27
N GLY A 230 -11.78 -15.00 4.94
CA GLY A 230 -12.30 -14.54 6.22
C GLY A 230 -13.77 -14.09 6.12
N ALA A 231 -14.13 -13.37 5.05
CA ALA A 231 -15.53 -13.01 4.77
C ALA A 231 -16.40 -14.25 4.58
N GLY A 232 -15.95 -15.22 3.79
CA GLY A 232 -16.68 -16.48 3.58
C GLY A 232 -16.89 -17.28 4.87
N ARG A 233 -15.86 -17.41 5.69
CA ARG A 233 -15.95 -18.09 6.99
C ARG A 233 -16.96 -17.41 7.92
N LYS A 234 -16.89 -16.09 7.98
CA LYS A 234 -17.71 -15.30 8.91
C LYS A 234 -19.15 -15.11 8.45
N PHE A 235 -19.41 -14.87 7.17
CA PHE A 235 -20.72 -14.48 6.67
C PHE A 235 -21.41 -15.55 5.83
N LEU A 236 -20.67 -16.47 5.20
CA LEU A 236 -21.24 -17.56 4.40
C LEU A 236 -21.19 -18.89 5.14
N GLY A 237 -20.52 -18.96 6.31
CA GLY A 237 -20.46 -20.15 7.17
C GLY A 237 -19.57 -21.26 6.60
N ILE A 238 -18.62 -20.97 5.71
CA ILE A 238 -17.65 -21.97 5.25
C ILE A 238 -16.71 -22.39 6.39
N ALA A 239 -16.30 -23.66 6.40
CA ALA A 239 -15.38 -24.16 7.41
C ALA A 239 -13.98 -23.55 7.27
N GLU A 240 -13.20 -23.48 8.36
CA GLU A 240 -11.82 -22.99 8.35
C GLU A 240 -10.91 -23.77 7.38
N THR A 241 -11.28 -25.00 7.08
CA THR A 241 -10.52 -25.90 6.21
C THR A 241 -10.96 -25.89 4.75
N ASP A 242 -12.02 -25.15 4.44
CA ASP A 242 -12.67 -25.11 3.13
C ASP A 242 -12.30 -23.83 2.35
N ASP A 243 -12.72 -23.78 1.09
CA ASP A 243 -12.51 -22.66 0.17
C ASP A 243 -13.84 -22.02 -0.28
N LEU A 244 -13.81 -21.12 -1.23
CA LEU A 244 -14.99 -20.37 -1.72
C LEU A 244 -15.66 -21.01 -2.94
N HIS A 245 -15.52 -22.32 -3.17
CA HIS A 245 -16.21 -22.99 -4.27
C HIS A 245 -17.73 -22.77 -4.18
N GLY A 246 -18.36 -22.51 -5.31
CA GLY A 246 -19.80 -22.26 -5.38
C GLY A 246 -20.24 -20.86 -4.90
N HIS A 247 -19.31 -19.97 -4.57
CA HIS A 247 -19.61 -18.59 -4.16
C HIS A 247 -19.08 -17.55 -5.13
N MET A 248 -19.83 -16.45 -5.29
CA MET A 248 -19.48 -15.33 -6.18
C MET A 248 -18.92 -14.14 -5.39
N PHE A 249 -17.75 -13.67 -5.81
CA PHE A 249 -17.15 -12.41 -5.35
C PHE A 249 -17.11 -11.39 -6.48
N VAL A 250 -17.71 -10.22 -6.27
CA VAL A 250 -17.72 -9.11 -7.23
C VAL A 250 -16.95 -7.91 -6.68
N SER A 251 -16.16 -7.27 -7.54
CA SER A 251 -15.44 -6.04 -7.18
C SER A 251 -15.08 -5.23 -8.42
N SER A 252 -14.31 -4.15 -8.24
CA SER A 252 -13.91 -3.25 -9.32
C SER A 252 -12.41 -2.98 -9.31
N GLY A 253 -11.90 -2.58 -10.47
CA GLY A 253 -10.52 -2.18 -10.68
C GLY A 253 -9.58 -3.36 -10.97
N LEU A 254 -8.70 -3.18 -11.96
CA LEU A 254 -7.62 -4.11 -12.33
C LEU A 254 -6.26 -3.43 -12.43
N GLY A 255 -6.12 -2.28 -11.74
CA GLY A 255 -4.87 -1.50 -11.68
C GLY A 255 -3.75 -2.16 -10.89
N GLY A 256 -2.86 -1.35 -10.33
CA GLY A 256 -1.69 -1.82 -9.57
C GLY A 256 -2.04 -2.68 -8.37
N MET A 257 -2.93 -2.18 -7.51
CA MET A 257 -3.39 -2.90 -6.32
C MET A 257 -4.60 -3.79 -6.62
N SER A 258 -5.65 -3.22 -7.20
CA SER A 258 -6.91 -3.92 -7.48
C SER A 258 -6.77 -5.09 -8.45
N GLY A 259 -5.76 -5.05 -9.33
CA GLY A 259 -5.48 -6.13 -10.28
C GLY A 259 -5.09 -7.47 -9.65
N ALA A 260 -4.84 -7.49 -8.35
CA ALA A 260 -4.57 -8.71 -7.60
C ALA A 260 -5.84 -9.52 -7.25
N GLN A 261 -7.01 -8.90 -7.26
CA GLN A 261 -8.28 -9.52 -6.85
C GLN A 261 -8.66 -10.76 -7.67
N PRO A 262 -8.54 -10.77 -9.02
CA PRO A 262 -8.83 -11.96 -9.82
C PRO A 262 -7.98 -13.16 -9.40
N LYS A 263 -6.69 -12.93 -9.19
CA LYS A 263 -5.75 -13.98 -8.77
C LYS A 263 -6.09 -14.52 -7.38
N ALA A 264 -6.42 -13.63 -6.43
CA ALA A 264 -6.83 -14.01 -5.08
C ALA A 264 -8.12 -14.84 -5.10
N ALA A 265 -9.11 -14.44 -5.90
CA ALA A 265 -10.36 -15.18 -6.07
C ALA A 265 -10.11 -16.59 -6.66
N ASN A 266 -9.26 -16.70 -7.68
CA ASN A 266 -8.87 -18.01 -8.24
C ASN A 266 -8.17 -18.90 -7.21
N ILE A 267 -7.25 -18.37 -6.41
CA ILE A 267 -6.57 -19.13 -5.35
C ILE A 267 -7.56 -19.60 -4.27
N ALA A 268 -8.55 -18.75 -3.95
CA ALA A 268 -9.62 -19.08 -3.01
C ALA A 268 -10.74 -19.93 -3.62
N ASN A 269 -10.62 -20.33 -4.90
CA ASN A 269 -11.60 -21.12 -5.64
C ASN A 269 -12.99 -20.43 -5.79
N ALA A 270 -13.03 -19.09 -5.70
CA ALA A 270 -14.24 -18.29 -5.90
C ALA A 270 -14.51 -18.01 -7.38
N VAL A 271 -15.78 -17.78 -7.72
CA VAL A 271 -16.15 -17.16 -8.99
C VAL A 271 -16.03 -15.64 -8.84
N GLY A 272 -14.97 -15.05 -9.41
CA GLY A 272 -14.69 -13.63 -9.34
C GLY A 272 -15.18 -12.87 -10.58
N VAL A 273 -15.90 -11.75 -10.40
CA VAL A 273 -16.30 -10.84 -11.49
C VAL A 273 -15.78 -9.43 -11.17
N PHE A 274 -14.95 -8.87 -12.06
CA PHE A 274 -14.24 -7.62 -11.83
C PHE A 274 -14.48 -6.62 -12.95
N ALA A 275 -15.08 -5.47 -12.62
CA ALA A 275 -15.28 -4.39 -13.57
C ALA A 275 -14.01 -3.54 -13.73
N GLU A 276 -13.66 -3.22 -14.97
CA GLU A 276 -12.54 -2.32 -15.30
C GLU A 276 -12.84 -1.55 -16.58
N VAL A 277 -12.67 -0.24 -16.54
CA VAL A 277 -12.95 0.67 -17.67
C VAL A 277 -11.76 0.81 -18.62
N ASP A 278 -10.53 0.57 -18.14
CA ASP A 278 -9.29 0.64 -18.92
C ASP A 278 -8.91 -0.75 -19.44
N TYR A 279 -9.15 -0.99 -20.75
CA TYR A 279 -8.81 -2.27 -21.35
C TYR A 279 -7.33 -2.65 -21.25
N SER A 280 -6.43 -1.68 -21.16
CA SER A 280 -5.00 -1.95 -21.03
C SER A 280 -4.65 -2.65 -19.70
N ARG A 281 -5.40 -2.34 -18.64
CA ARG A 281 -5.31 -3.00 -17.32
C ARG A 281 -5.83 -4.44 -17.41
N ILE A 282 -6.97 -4.65 -18.05
CA ILE A 282 -7.52 -6.00 -18.31
C ILE A 282 -6.51 -6.84 -19.07
N LYS A 283 -5.96 -6.30 -20.19
CA LYS A 283 -4.96 -7.00 -21.00
C LYS A 283 -3.75 -7.43 -20.19
N THR A 284 -3.24 -6.56 -19.33
CA THR A 284 -2.12 -6.88 -18.43
C THR A 284 -2.43 -8.10 -17.57
N ARG A 285 -3.62 -8.19 -17.00
CA ARG A 285 -4.02 -9.32 -16.12
C ARG A 285 -4.32 -10.59 -16.89
N LEU A 286 -4.81 -10.49 -18.13
CA LEU A 286 -4.93 -11.62 -19.04
C LEU A 286 -3.54 -12.18 -19.41
N ASP A 287 -2.61 -11.32 -19.80
CA ASP A 287 -1.25 -11.72 -20.18
C ASP A 287 -0.51 -12.38 -19.00
N GLN A 288 -0.77 -11.94 -17.76
CA GLN A 288 -0.26 -12.55 -16.54
C GLN A 288 -0.96 -13.87 -16.16
N GLY A 289 -2.07 -14.23 -16.81
CA GLY A 289 -2.90 -15.38 -16.44
C GLY A 289 -3.60 -15.21 -15.08
N TRP A 290 -3.97 -13.98 -14.73
CA TRP A 290 -4.70 -13.64 -13.50
C TRP A 290 -6.19 -13.47 -13.73
N VAL A 291 -6.59 -13.13 -14.93
CA VAL A 291 -7.96 -13.14 -15.44
C VAL A 291 -8.09 -14.25 -16.47
N ASP A 292 -9.15 -15.04 -16.38
CA ASP A 292 -9.40 -16.18 -17.27
C ASP A 292 -10.22 -15.81 -18.49
N LYS A 293 -11.20 -14.88 -18.30
CA LYS A 293 -12.13 -14.46 -19.37
C LYS A 293 -12.39 -12.97 -19.32
N VAL A 294 -12.72 -12.38 -20.45
CA VAL A 294 -13.11 -10.97 -20.57
C VAL A 294 -14.26 -10.80 -21.55
N SER A 295 -15.22 -9.96 -21.18
CA SER A 295 -16.29 -9.50 -22.05
C SER A 295 -16.77 -8.09 -21.70
N GLY A 296 -17.24 -7.34 -22.69
CA GLY A 296 -18.02 -6.10 -22.50
C GLY A 296 -19.53 -6.33 -22.43
N ASN A 297 -19.96 -7.60 -22.51
CA ASN A 297 -21.38 -7.98 -22.48
C ASN A 297 -21.73 -8.65 -21.14
N LEU A 298 -22.60 -8.02 -20.36
CA LEU A 298 -23.01 -8.51 -19.05
C LEU A 298 -23.79 -9.83 -19.10
N ASP A 299 -24.59 -10.10 -20.17
CA ASP A 299 -25.25 -11.38 -20.33
C ASP A 299 -24.23 -12.52 -20.42
N GLU A 300 -23.14 -12.31 -21.18
CA GLU A 300 -22.07 -13.29 -21.32
C GLU A 300 -21.27 -13.46 -20.03
N VAL A 301 -20.91 -12.35 -19.34
CA VAL A 301 -20.21 -12.36 -18.06
C VAL A 301 -20.96 -13.19 -17.03
N PHE A 302 -22.25 -12.94 -16.84
CA PHE A 302 -23.03 -13.67 -15.85
C PHE A 302 -23.42 -15.08 -16.27
N ALA A 303 -23.50 -15.39 -17.57
CA ALA A 303 -23.63 -16.76 -18.05
C ALA A 303 -22.40 -17.61 -17.71
N TRP A 304 -21.19 -17.06 -17.89
CA TRP A 304 -19.97 -17.75 -17.47
C TRP A 304 -19.86 -17.90 -15.96
N ALA A 305 -20.20 -16.87 -15.21
CA ALA A 305 -20.21 -16.93 -13.74
C ALA A 305 -21.15 -18.01 -13.24
N LYS A 306 -22.39 -18.05 -13.76
CA LYS A 306 -23.39 -19.08 -13.39
C LYS A 306 -22.89 -20.50 -13.69
N ALA A 307 -22.33 -20.71 -14.88
CA ALA A 307 -21.79 -22.03 -15.24
C ALA A 307 -20.64 -22.48 -14.32
N ALA A 308 -19.76 -21.55 -13.91
CA ALA A 308 -18.67 -21.85 -12.97
C ALA A 308 -19.19 -22.15 -11.55
N LEU A 309 -20.20 -21.43 -11.07
CA LEU A 309 -20.89 -21.70 -9.80
C LEU A 309 -21.52 -23.09 -9.79
N GLU A 310 -22.23 -23.47 -10.84
CA GLU A 310 -22.85 -24.82 -10.98
C GLU A 310 -21.79 -25.93 -10.99
N MET A 311 -20.62 -25.68 -11.56
CA MET A 311 -19.48 -26.60 -11.55
C MET A 311 -18.65 -26.57 -10.27
N GLN A 312 -18.92 -25.64 -9.36
CA GLN A 312 -18.13 -25.41 -8.14
C GLN A 312 -16.63 -25.18 -8.43
N GLN A 313 -16.32 -24.44 -9.49
CA GLN A 313 -14.96 -24.15 -9.92
C GLN A 313 -14.69 -22.66 -9.89
N GLY A 314 -13.53 -22.28 -9.34
CA GLY A 314 -13.06 -20.90 -9.40
C GLY A 314 -12.86 -20.44 -10.84
N LEU A 315 -13.27 -19.20 -11.12
CA LEU A 315 -13.13 -18.55 -12.42
C LEU A 315 -13.03 -17.04 -12.22
N SER A 316 -12.05 -16.40 -12.84
CA SER A 316 -11.90 -14.95 -12.83
C SER A 316 -12.35 -14.34 -14.14
N ILE A 317 -13.34 -13.46 -14.08
CA ILE A 317 -13.97 -12.80 -15.23
C ILE A 317 -13.76 -11.30 -15.11
N ALA A 318 -13.17 -10.67 -16.13
CA ALA A 318 -13.15 -9.22 -16.27
C ALA A 318 -14.34 -8.75 -17.10
N TYR A 319 -15.10 -7.80 -16.55
CA TYR A 319 -16.06 -7.02 -17.29
C TYR A 319 -15.40 -5.73 -17.78
N HIS A 320 -15.27 -5.57 -19.09
CA HIS A 320 -14.80 -4.31 -19.67
C HIS A 320 -15.94 -3.29 -19.68
N GLY A 321 -16.06 -2.55 -18.59
CA GLY A 321 -17.12 -1.57 -18.37
C GLY A 321 -17.11 -1.02 -16.94
N ASN A 322 -18.10 -0.19 -16.65
CA ASN A 322 -18.21 0.46 -15.35
C ASN A 322 -18.85 -0.47 -14.32
N ILE A 323 -18.33 -0.44 -13.08
CA ILE A 323 -18.89 -1.25 -11.98
C ILE A 323 -20.34 -0.93 -11.69
N VAL A 324 -20.78 0.33 -11.84
CA VAL A 324 -22.17 0.73 -11.60
C VAL A 324 -23.10 0.03 -12.57
N ASP A 325 -22.74 -0.03 -13.85
CA ASP A 325 -23.55 -0.73 -14.86
C ASP A 325 -23.67 -2.22 -14.53
N LEU A 326 -22.58 -2.87 -14.06
CA LEU A 326 -22.58 -4.26 -13.64
C LEU A 326 -23.52 -4.48 -12.45
N LEU A 327 -23.44 -3.64 -11.41
CA LEU A 327 -24.28 -3.77 -10.21
C LEU A 327 -25.75 -3.49 -10.50
N GLU A 328 -26.08 -2.44 -11.28
CA GLU A 328 -27.44 -2.13 -11.69
C GLU A 328 -28.02 -3.26 -12.58
N TYR A 329 -27.20 -3.86 -13.43
CA TYR A 329 -27.59 -5.06 -14.20
C TYR A 329 -27.94 -6.23 -13.27
N ALA A 330 -27.11 -6.50 -12.26
CA ALA A 330 -27.36 -7.55 -11.29
C ALA A 330 -28.65 -7.31 -10.47
N VAL A 331 -28.89 -6.05 -10.05
CA VAL A 331 -30.13 -5.65 -9.37
C VAL A 331 -31.34 -5.88 -10.28
N LYS A 332 -31.27 -5.46 -11.54
CA LYS A 332 -32.38 -5.56 -12.50
C LYS A 332 -32.74 -7.00 -12.85
N ASN A 333 -31.74 -7.88 -12.94
CA ASN A 333 -31.92 -9.27 -13.38
C ASN A 333 -31.98 -10.27 -12.22
N ASP A 334 -32.10 -9.78 -10.98
CA ASP A 334 -32.19 -10.60 -9.73
C ASP A 334 -31.03 -11.59 -9.58
N ILE A 335 -29.81 -11.14 -9.92
CA ILE A 335 -28.60 -11.96 -9.80
C ILE A 335 -28.10 -11.86 -8.37
N HIS A 336 -27.92 -13.02 -7.71
CA HIS A 336 -27.34 -13.08 -6.38
C HIS A 336 -25.82 -12.94 -6.43
N ILE A 337 -25.29 -12.10 -5.56
CA ILE A 337 -23.84 -11.90 -5.31
C ILE A 337 -23.62 -12.21 -3.82
N ASP A 338 -22.72 -13.13 -3.52
CA ASP A 338 -22.42 -13.50 -2.12
C ASP A 338 -21.60 -12.43 -1.41
N LEU A 339 -20.44 -12.09 -2.00
CA LEU A 339 -19.50 -11.11 -1.47
C LEU A 339 -19.30 -9.98 -2.49
N LEU A 340 -19.36 -8.74 -2.02
CA LEU A 340 -19.18 -7.55 -2.85
C LEU A 340 -18.17 -6.59 -2.19
N SER A 341 -17.29 -6.02 -2.99
CA SER A 341 -16.37 -4.98 -2.55
C SER A 341 -16.13 -3.95 -3.65
N ASP A 342 -15.35 -2.93 -3.36
CA ASP A 342 -14.89 -1.94 -4.33
C ASP A 342 -13.41 -1.59 -4.11
N GLN A 343 -12.62 -1.58 -5.20
CA GLN A 343 -11.24 -1.12 -5.20
C GLN A 343 -10.97 -0.02 -6.24
N THR A 344 -11.99 0.71 -6.64
CA THR A 344 -11.81 1.95 -7.40
C THR A 344 -11.00 2.95 -6.57
N SER A 345 -10.13 3.74 -7.20
CA SER A 345 -9.26 4.70 -6.50
C SER A 345 -10.02 5.92 -5.97
N CYS A 346 -11.01 5.69 -5.09
CA CYS A 346 -11.88 6.73 -4.53
C CYS A 346 -11.16 7.70 -3.59
N HIS A 347 -9.93 7.41 -3.16
CA HIS A 347 -9.09 8.32 -2.39
C HIS A 347 -8.67 9.56 -3.19
N ASN A 348 -8.69 9.49 -4.51
CA ASN A 348 -8.53 10.60 -5.46
C ASN A 348 -9.58 10.52 -6.59
N ALA A 349 -10.84 10.38 -6.22
CA ALA A 349 -11.93 10.24 -7.17
C ALA A 349 -11.99 11.36 -8.21
N TYR A 350 -11.77 12.60 -7.76
CA TYR A 350 -11.84 13.81 -8.59
C TYR A 350 -10.56 14.12 -9.38
N GLU A 351 -9.48 13.35 -9.15
CA GLU A 351 -8.22 13.42 -9.88
C GLU A 351 -8.09 12.31 -10.95
N GLY A 352 -9.21 11.72 -11.32
CA GLY A 352 -9.28 10.64 -12.31
C GLY A 352 -9.22 9.23 -11.73
N GLY A 353 -9.22 9.08 -10.42
CA GLY A 353 -9.26 7.77 -9.76
C GLY A 353 -10.62 7.06 -9.90
N TYR A 354 -11.69 7.80 -10.15
CA TYR A 354 -13.04 7.28 -10.45
C TYR A 354 -13.47 7.66 -11.86
N CYS A 355 -13.94 6.69 -12.65
CA CYS A 355 -14.48 6.94 -13.98
C CYS A 355 -16.01 7.08 -13.88
N PRO A 356 -16.58 8.24 -14.23
CA PRO A 356 -18.04 8.42 -14.28
C PRO A 356 -18.70 7.45 -15.24
N VAL A 357 -19.87 6.93 -14.88
CA VAL A 357 -20.66 5.97 -15.71
C VAL A 357 -20.97 6.52 -17.09
N ALA A 358 -21.18 7.83 -17.21
CA ALA A 358 -21.55 8.48 -18.47
C ALA A 358 -20.37 8.63 -19.45
N LEU A 359 -19.14 8.25 -19.07
CA LEU A 359 -17.92 8.48 -19.84
C LEU A 359 -17.19 7.18 -20.13
N THR A 360 -16.55 7.11 -21.31
CA THR A 360 -15.50 6.12 -21.54
C THR A 360 -14.22 6.52 -20.79
N PHE A 361 -13.26 5.60 -20.70
CA PHE A 361 -11.98 5.89 -20.07
C PHE A 361 -11.24 7.07 -20.75
N GLU A 362 -11.28 7.13 -22.09
CA GLU A 362 -10.67 8.20 -22.89
C GLU A 362 -11.38 9.53 -22.66
N GLN A 363 -12.73 9.54 -22.70
CA GLN A 363 -13.52 10.74 -22.44
C GLN A 363 -13.32 11.27 -21.02
N ARG A 364 -13.18 10.37 -20.03
CA ARG A 364 -12.82 10.73 -18.65
C ARG A 364 -11.49 11.45 -18.62
N THR A 365 -10.46 10.90 -19.28
CA THR A 365 -9.13 11.48 -19.32
C THR A 365 -9.13 12.86 -19.97
N GLU A 366 -9.84 13.03 -21.08
CA GLU A 366 -9.98 14.31 -21.76
C GLU A 366 -10.73 15.34 -20.89
N MET A 367 -11.88 14.95 -20.30
CA MET A 367 -12.71 15.85 -19.51
C MET A 367 -12.03 16.33 -18.23
N LEU A 368 -11.20 15.53 -17.62
CA LEU A 368 -10.41 15.90 -16.44
C LEU A 368 -9.57 17.16 -16.69
N HIS A 369 -9.11 17.37 -17.93
CA HIS A 369 -8.35 18.54 -18.33
C HIS A 369 -9.19 19.69 -18.87
N THR A 370 -10.24 19.35 -19.64
CA THR A 370 -10.97 20.35 -20.43
C THR A 370 -12.17 20.93 -19.70
N ASP A 371 -12.80 20.16 -18.77
CA ASP A 371 -14.00 20.57 -18.03
C ASP A 371 -14.07 19.87 -16.66
N ARG A 372 -13.18 20.26 -15.76
CA ARG A 372 -13.07 19.67 -14.42
C ARG A 372 -14.33 19.82 -13.57
N GLU A 373 -15.06 20.95 -13.68
CA GLU A 373 -16.29 21.15 -12.91
C GLU A 373 -17.38 20.16 -13.31
N ARG A 374 -17.53 19.93 -14.61
CA ARG A 374 -18.44 18.93 -15.13
C ARG A 374 -18.02 17.52 -14.76
N PHE A 375 -16.72 17.23 -14.82
CA PHE A 375 -16.17 15.95 -14.41
C PHE A 375 -16.54 15.62 -12.95
N ILE A 376 -16.34 16.55 -12.01
CA ILE A 376 -16.69 16.39 -10.59
C ILE A 376 -18.18 16.05 -10.43
N LYS A 377 -19.08 16.76 -11.10
CA LYS A 377 -20.53 16.49 -11.05
C LYS A 377 -20.88 15.09 -11.52
N LEU A 378 -20.26 14.62 -12.61
CA LEU A 378 -20.49 13.27 -13.13
C LEU A 378 -19.93 12.18 -12.21
N VAL A 379 -18.83 12.46 -11.49
CA VAL A 379 -18.32 11.57 -10.45
C VAL A 379 -19.33 11.46 -9.31
N ASP A 380 -19.85 12.58 -8.79
CA ASP A 380 -20.86 12.59 -7.73
C ASP A 380 -22.10 11.80 -8.11
N GLU A 381 -22.67 12.07 -9.29
CA GLU A 381 -23.83 11.33 -9.81
C GLU A 381 -23.57 9.82 -9.89
N SER A 382 -22.37 9.43 -10.29
CA SER A 382 -21.98 8.02 -10.40
C SER A 382 -21.79 7.37 -9.03
N LEU A 383 -21.20 8.08 -8.06
CA LEU A 383 -21.05 7.61 -6.67
C LEU A 383 -22.42 7.39 -6.02
N HIS A 384 -23.39 8.27 -6.27
CA HIS A 384 -24.77 8.10 -5.79
C HIS A 384 -25.41 6.83 -6.34
N ARG A 385 -25.32 6.59 -7.66
CA ARG A 385 -25.85 5.38 -8.30
C ARG A 385 -25.16 4.13 -7.77
N HIS A 386 -23.81 4.16 -7.62
CA HIS A 386 -23.01 3.07 -7.09
C HIS A 386 -23.49 2.68 -5.68
N PHE A 387 -23.62 3.66 -4.79
CA PHE A 387 -24.13 3.44 -3.43
C PHE A 387 -25.51 2.80 -3.40
N HIS A 388 -26.47 3.32 -4.19
CA HIS A 388 -27.83 2.77 -4.23
C HIS A 388 -27.89 1.34 -4.80
N ALA A 389 -27.04 1.02 -5.78
CA ALA A 389 -26.94 -0.35 -6.30
C ALA A 389 -26.40 -1.33 -5.22
N ILE A 390 -25.37 -0.91 -4.45
CA ILE A 390 -24.86 -1.69 -3.31
C ILE A 390 -25.96 -1.90 -2.26
N GLN A 391 -26.69 -0.83 -1.86
CA GLN A 391 -27.80 -0.96 -0.91
C GLN A 391 -28.85 -1.96 -1.38
N ALA A 392 -29.23 -1.92 -2.65
CA ALA A 392 -30.22 -2.83 -3.21
C ALA A 392 -29.76 -4.29 -3.19
N LEU A 393 -28.47 -4.55 -3.46
CA LEU A 393 -27.91 -5.90 -3.37
C LEU A 393 -27.79 -6.36 -1.91
N CYS A 394 -27.33 -5.51 -1.00
CA CYS A 394 -27.23 -5.83 0.43
C CYS A 394 -28.61 -6.16 1.04
N ALA A 395 -29.69 -5.48 0.61
CA ALA A 395 -31.06 -5.79 1.01
C ALA A 395 -31.53 -7.19 0.57
N ARG A 396 -30.82 -7.83 -0.38
CA ARG A 396 -31.06 -9.19 -0.87
C ARG A 396 -30.09 -10.24 -0.32
N GLY A 397 -29.25 -9.86 0.67
CA GLY A 397 -28.33 -10.77 1.35
C GLY A 397 -26.87 -10.73 0.86
N THR A 398 -26.51 -9.85 -0.06
CA THR A 398 -25.11 -9.62 -0.41
C THR A 398 -24.37 -9.01 0.80
N TYR A 399 -23.19 -9.53 1.13
CA TYR A 399 -22.31 -8.91 2.10
C TYR A 399 -21.33 -7.97 1.40
N PHE A 400 -21.43 -6.66 1.70
CA PHE A 400 -20.52 -5.65 1.17
C PHE A 400 -19.53 -5.17 2.24
N PHE A 401 -18.28 -5.02 1.85
CA PHE A 401 -17.22 -4.38 2.63
C PHE A 401 -16.39 -3.43 1.75
N ASP A 402 -16.04 -2.25 2.29
CA ASP A 402 -15.10 -1.33 1.62
C ASP A 402 -13.68 -1.89 1.73
N TYR A 403 -12.99 -1.98 0.61
CA TYR A 403 -11.60 -2.49 0.57
C TYR A 403 -10.54 -1.44 0.93
N GLY A 404 -10.95 -0.29 1.48
CA GLY A 404 -10.04 0.71 2.01
C GLY A 404 -9.50 1.72 0.99
N ASN A 405 -10.23 1.95 -0.08
CA ASN A 405 -9.93 2.97 -1.10
C ASN A 405 -10.74 4.25 -0.92
N SER A 406 -11.31 4.46 0.26
CA SER A 406 -12.15 5.62 0.60
C SER A 406 -13.47 5.71 -0.17
N PHE A 407 -14.03 4.61 -0.66
CA PHE A 407 -15.34 4.61 -1.33
C PHE A 407 -16.43 5.25 -0.47
N MET A 408 -16.60 4.78 0.77
CA MET A 408 -17.64 5.31 1.68
C MET A 408 -17.46 6.80 1.98
N LYS A 409 -16.20 7.24 2.17
CA LYS A 409 -15.88 8.65 2.39
C LYS A 409 -16.16 9.49 1.14
N ALA A 410 -15.83 9.00 -0.05
CA ALA A 410 -16.13 9.67 -1.31
C ALA A 410 -17.65 9.82 -1.55
N VAL A 411 -18.41 8.77 -1.27
CA VAL A 411 -19.89 8.82 -1.31
C VAL A 411 -20.44 9.84 -0.30
N TYR A 412 -19.92 9.87 0.92
CA TYR A 412 -20.31 10.87 1.92
C TYR A 412 -19.99 12.30 1.47
N ASP A 413 -18.80 12.53 0.91
CA ASP A 413 -18.33 13.83 0.45
C ASP A 413 -19.14 14.32 -0.78
N SER A 414 -19.61 13.41 -1.64
CA SER A 414 -20.51 13.72 -2.77
C SER A 414 -21.92 14.14 -2.34
N GLY A 415 -22.23 14.10 -1.04
CA GLY A 415 -23.49 14.58 -0.47
C GLY A 415 -24.44 13.50 0.05
N VAL A 416 -24.14 12.22 -0.11
CA VAL A 416 -24.96 11.09 0.39
C VAL A 416 -24.69 10.86 1.86
N LYS A 417 -25.35 11.64 2.73
CA LYS A 417 -25.11 11.60 4.19
C LYS A 417 -25.62 10.32 4.87
N GLU A 418 -26.61 9.65 4.28
CA GLU A 418 -27.16 8.38 4.77
C GLU A 418 -26.15 7.22 4.78
N ILE A 419 -25.01 7.33 4.10
CA ILE A 419 -23.95 6.34 4.22
C ILE A 419 -23.24 6.38 5.59
N SER A 420 -23.32 7.50 6.31
CA SER A 420 -22.82 7.57 7.70
C SER A 420 -23.81 6.93 8.68
N LYS A 421 -23.30 6.32 9.78
CA LYS A 421 -24.13 5.64 10.78
C LYS A 421 -25.17 6.56 11.44
N ASN A 422 -24.81 7.83 11.68
CA ASN A 422 -25.72 8.80 12.30
C ASN A 422 -26.49 9.65 11.27
N GLY A 423 -26.22 9.53 9.96
CA GLY A 423 -26.91 10.23 8.88
C GLY A 423 -26.50 11.69 8.67
N TYR A 424 -25.52 12.23 9.40
CA TYR A 424 -25.12 13.63 9.28
C TYR A 424 -23.61 13.88 9.31
N ASP A 425 -22.80 13.07 10.01
CA ASP A 425 -21.34 13.14 9.95
C ASP A 425 -20.68 11.76 9.94
N GLU A 426 -19.39 11.70 9.62
CA GLU A 426 -18.64 10.46 9.50
C GLU A 426 -17.94 10.00 10.80
N LYS A 427 -18.09 10.71 11.92
CA LYS A 427 -17.35 10.46 13.16
C LYS A 427 -17.62 9.09 13.76
N ASP A 428 -18.86 8.64 13.66
CA ASP A 428 -19.29 7.34 14.16
C ASP A 428 -19.05 6.20 13.12
N GLY A 429 -18.45 6.54 11.97
CA GLY A 429 -18.19 5.62 10.87
C GLY A 429 -19.38 5.48 9.91
N PHE A 430 -19.31 4.46 9.06
CA PHE A 430 -20.24 4.24 7.95
C PHE A 430 -21.13 3.03 8.19
N ILE A 431 -22.27 2.97 7.49
CA ILE A 431 -23.24 1.87 7.58
C ILE A 431 -22.67 0.54 7.04
N PHE A 432 -21.70 0.62 6.12
CA PHE A 432 -20.95 -0.55 5.67
C PHE A 432 -19.61 -0.61 6.40
N PRO A 433 -19.12 -1.81 6.74
CA PRO A 433 -17.80 -1.96 7.35
C PRO A 433 -16.69 -1.81 6.31
N SER A 434 -15.49 -1.41 6.78
CA SER A 434 -14.28 -1.70 6.03
C SER A 434 -13.88 -3.18 6.21
N TYR A 435 -13.08 -3.70 5.25
CA TYR A 435 -12.56 -5.07 5.35
C TYR A 435 -11.72 -5.32 6.63
N VAL A 436 -11.13 -4.29 7.20
CA VAL A 436 -10.42 -4.39 8.48
C VAL A 436 -11.38 -4.40 9.66
N GLU A 437 -12.46 -3.59 9.62
CA GLU A 437 -13.40 -3.48 10.73
C GLU A 437 -14.01 -4.83 11.12
N ASP A 438 -14.45 -5.59 10.13
CA ASP A 438 -15.19 -6.83 10.36
C ASP A 438 -14.37 -8.10 10.10
N ILE A 439 -13.34 -8.04 9.27
CA ILE A 439 -12.63 -9.26 8.81
C ILE A 439 -11.20 -9.25 9.32
N MET A 440 -10.33 -8.42 8.74
CA MET A 440 -8.89 -8.49 9.02
C MET A 440 -8.53 -8.05 10.44
N GLY A 441 -9.26 -7.10 11.02
CA GLY A 441 -9.04 -6.65 12.40
C GLY A 441 -9.22 -7.76 13.40
N PRO A 442 -10.45 -8.31 13.55
CA PRO A 442 -10.74 -9.38 14.50
C PRO A 442 -10.02 -10.69 14.21
N GLU A 443 -9.89 -11.07 12.93
CA GLU A 443 -9.41 -12.39 12.55
C GLU A 443 -7.89 -12.49 12.39
N LEU A 444 -7.20 -11.34 12.19
CA LEU A 444 -5.76 -11.30 11.94
C LEU A 444 -5.06 -10.30 12.87
N PHE A 445 -5.37 -9.01 12.79
CA PHE A 445 -4.60 -7.96 13.48
C PHE A 445 -4.68 -8.04 15.00
N ASP A 446 -5.83 -8.39 15.55
CA ASP A 446 -6.00 -8.59 17.00
C ASP A 446 -5.12 -9.74 17.51
N TYR A 447 -4.86 -10.75 16.67
CA TYR A 447 -3.92 -11.84 16.96
C TYR A 447 -2.45 -11.53 16.62
N GLY A 448 -2.17 -10.34 16.09
CA GLY A 448 -0.82 -9.94 15.68
C GLY A 448 -0.40 -10.46 14.29
N TYR A 449 -1.31 -11.10 13.54
CA TYR A 449 -1.04 -11.50 12.15
C TYR A 449 -1.15 -10.30 11.22
N GLY A 450 -0.09 -10.05 10.47
CA GLY A 450 -0.04 -8.98 9.49
C GLY A 450 1.00 -9.25 8.42
N PRO A 451 1.05 -8.42 7.37
CA PRO A 451 1.91 -8.62 6.21
C PRO A 451 3.40 -8.56 6.58
N PHE A 452 4.07 -9.66 6.36
CA PHE A 452 5.51 -9.84 6.51
C PHE A 452 6.09 -10.34 5.21
N ARG A 453 7.13 -9.69 4.69
CA ARG A 453 7.67 -9.96 3.36
C ARG A 453 9.18 -10.02 3.34
N TRP A 454 9.70 -10.73 2.33
CA TRP A 454 11.13 -10.76 2.07
C TRP A 454 11.45 -10.72 0.59
N VAL A 455 12.65 -10.24 0.30
CA VAL A 455 13.23 -10.19 -1.05
C VAL A 455 14.59 -10.87 -1.01
N CYS A 456 14.81 -11.85 -1.87
CA CYS A 456 16.12 -12.45 -2.10
C CYS A 456 16.96 -11.51 -2.96
N LEU A 457 17.86 -10.74 -2.32
CA LEU A 457 18.65 -9.69 -2.99
C LEU A 457 19.64 -10.22 -4.02
N SER A 458 19.92 -11.52 -4.00
CA SER A 458 20.70 -12.20 -5.05
C SER A 458 19.99 -12.24 -6.40
N GLY A 459 18.66 -12.01 -6.43
CA GLY A 459 17.82 -12.16 -7.62
C GLY A 459 17.62 -13.61 -8.09
N LYS A 460 18.11 -14.62 -7.33
CA LYS A 460 18.06 -16.02 -7.72
C LYS A 460 16.77 -16.70 -7.29
N GLU A 461 16.05 -17.34 -8.22
CA GLU A 461 14.89 -18.18 -7.90
C GLU A 461 15.22 -19.28 -6.89
N SER A 462 16.43 -19.88 -6.98
CA SER A 462 16.89 -20.90 -6.03
C SER A 462 16.94 -20.41 -4.58
N ASP A 463 17.23 -19.13 -4.34
CA ASP A 463 17.25 -18.56 -3.01
C ASP A 463 15.82 -18.36 -2.49
N LEU A 464 14.88 -17.99 -3.38
CA LEU A 464 13.46 -17.92 -3.03
C LEU A 464 12.90 -19.31 -2.71
N ASP A 465 13.20 -20.35 -3.49
CA ASP A 465 12.79 -21.74 -3.22
C ASP A 465 13.29 -22.19 -1.84
N LYS A 466 14.54 -21.85 -1.46
CA LYS A 466 15.11 -22.18 -0.14
C LYS A 466 14.46 -21.39 0.98
N THR A 467 14.21 -20.10 0.80
CA THR A 467 13.53 -19.28 1.82
C THR A 467 12.07 -19.67 1.99
N ASP A 468 11.35 -20.04 0.93
CA ASP A 468 10.00 -20.60 1.02
C ASP A 468 9.99 -21.89 1.85
N ALA A 469 10.90 -22.82 1.58
CA ALA A 469 11.03 -24.07 2.35
C ALA A 469 11.39 -23.82 3.83
N ALA A 470 12.30 -22.88 4.10
CA ALA A 470 12.67 -22.49 5.45
C ALA A 470 11.50 -21.84 6.21
N ALA A 471 10.75 -20.94 5.57
CA ALA A 471 9.55 -20.33 6.16
C ALA A 471 8.51 -21.38 6.50
N MET A 472 8.21 -22.32 5.60
CA MET A 472 7.27 -23.43 5.86
C MET A 472 7.72 -24.27 7.06
N SER A 473 9.04 -24.50 7.25
CA SER A 473 9.55 -25.25 8.40
C SER A 473 9.36 -24.54 9.74
N CYS A 474 9.17 -23.22 9.73
CA CYS A 474 8.91 -22.39 10.91
C CYS A 474 7.42 -22.25 11.27
N ILE A 475 6.52 -22.70 10.40
CA ILE A 475 5.06 -22.57 10.55
C ILE A 475 4.47 -23.91 10.98
N ASP A 476 3.72 -23.93 12.07
CA ASP A 476 2.87 -25.07 12.45
C ASP A 476 1.45 -24.87 11.91
N PRO A 477 1.07 -25.56 10.82
CA PRO A 477 -0.25 -25.38 10.20
C PRO A 477 -1.42 -25.86 11.06
N ASN A 478 -1.16 -26.47 12.20
CA ASN A 478 -2.20 -26.97 13.12
C ASN A 478 -2.42 -26.05 14.32
N ARG A 479 -1.62 -25.00 14.48
CA ARG A 479 -1.74 -24.07 15.62
C ARG A 479 -2.99 -23.19 15.51
N ARG A 480 -3.20 -22.60 14.34
CA ARG A 480 -4.34 -21.71 14.01
C ARG A 480 -4.64 -21.78 12.51
N PHE A 481 -5.86 -21.40 12.09
CA PHE A 481 -6.20 -21.38 10.66
C PHE A 481 -5.32 -20.39 9.86
N GLN A 482 -4.89 -19.26 10.46
CA GLN A 482 -3.98 -18.32 9.82
C GLN A 482 -2.64 -18.96 9.45
N ASP A 483 -2.08 -19.79 10.31
CA ASP A 483 -0.84 -20.50 10.02
C ASP A 483 -1.05 -21.56 8.92
N ARG A 484 -2.19 -22.21 8.91
CA ARG A 484 -2.57 -23.14 7.86
C ARG A 484 -2.69 -22.44 6.51
N ASP A 485 -3.38 -21.31 6.46
CA ASP A 485 -3.54 -20.51 5.23
C ASP A 485 -2.17 -20.05 4.69
N ASN A 486 -1.28 -19.59 5.57
CA ASN A 486 0.09 -19.23 5.22
C ASN A 486 0.90 -20.41 4.69
N TYR A 487 0.78 -21.58 5.33
CA TYR A 487 1.47 -22.80 4.88
C TYR A 487 1.03 -23.20 3.47
N ILE A 488 -0.28 -23.22 3.21
CA ILE A 488 -0.86 -23.53 1.90
C ILE A 488 -0.42 -22.48 0.87
N TRP A 489 -0.44 -21.19 1.25
CA TRP A 489 -0.03 -20.08 0.41
C TRP A 489 1.39 -20.25 -0.11
N ILE A 490 2.37 -20.51 0.77
CA ILE A 490 3.77 -20.71 0.33
C ILE A 490 3.90 -22.00 -0.46
N ARG A 491 3.32 -23.11 0.01
CA ARG A 491 3.37 -24.41 -0.69
C ARG A 491 2.97 -24.28 -2.15
N ASP A 492 1.92 -23.52 -2.42
CA ASP A 492 1.34 -23.39 -3.74
C ASP A 492 1.81 -22.14 -4.50
N ALA A 493 2.72 -21.34 -3.93
CA ALA A 493 3.16 -20.05 -4.49
C ALA A 493 3.76 -20.17 -5.88
N LYS A 494 4.59 -21.19 -6.12
CA LYS A 494 5.19 -21.44 -7.44
C LYS A 494 4.15 -21.84 -8.49
N LYS A 495 3.20 -22.71 -8.13
CA LYS A 495 2.04 -23.08 -8.97
C LYS A 495 1.22 -21.85 -9.32
N ASN A 496 1.04 -20.96 -8.36
CA ASN A 496 0.25 -19.74 -8.51
C ASN A 496 0.99 -18.61 -9.24
N ARG A 497 2.29 -18.76 -9.55
CA ARG A 497 3.11 -17.77 -10.28
C ARG A 497 3.00 -16.37 -9.66
N LEU A 498 3.27 -16.27 -8.35
CA LEU A 498 3.03 -15.04 -7.59
C LEU A 498 4.13 -13.99 -7.77
N VAL A 499 5.33 -14.37 -8.21
CA VAL A 499 6.45 -13.46 -8.40
C VAL A 499 6.22 -12.59 -9.62
N VAL A 500 6.31 -11.26 -9.41
CA VAL A 500 6.39 -10.24 -10.46
C VAL A 500 7.51 -9.28 -10.06
N GLY A 501 8.44 -9.01 -10.96
CA GLY A 501 9.66 -8.25 -10.64
C GLY A 501 10.70 -9.10 -9.91
N THR A 502 11.20 -8.63 -8.77
CA THR A 502 12.26 -9.32 -8.01
C THR A 502 11.77 -10.58 -7.29
N GLN A 503 12.70 -11.46 -6.89
CA GLN A 503 12.42 -12.71 -6.18
C GLN A 503 11.96 -12.42 -4.75
N ALA A 504 10.67 -12.39 -4.53
CA ALA A 504 10.06 -11.98 -3.28
C ALA A 504 8.88 -12.85 -2.85
N ARG A 505 8.58 -12.83 -1.55
CA ARG A 505 7.43 -13.52 -0.94
C ARG A 505 6.81 -12.67 0.17
N ILE A 506 5.52 -12.91 0.44
CA ILE A 506 4.76 -12.36 1.57
C ILE A 506 4.00 -13.45 2.31
N LEU A 507 3.84 -13.25 3.60
CA LEU A 507 2.93 -13.97 4.51
C LEU A 507 2.19 -12.97 5.39
N TYR A 508 1.08 -13.41 5.98
CA TYR A 508 0.49 -12.74 7.14
C TYR A 508 0.89 -13.50 8.40
N GLN A 509 1.93 -13.06 9.08
CA GLN A 509 2.51 -13.75 10.23
C GLN A 509 2.45 -12.90 11.51
N ASP A 510 2.33 -13.62 12.65
CA ASP A 510 2.41 -13.05 14.00
C ASP A 510 3.85 -12.78 14.46
N GLU A 511 3.98 -12.23 15.67
CA GLU A 511 5.28 -11.87 16.27
C GLU A 511 6.27 -13.02 16.27
N LEU A 512 5.86 -14.20 16.74
CA LEU A 512 6.74 -15.38 16.85
C LEU A 512 7.11 -15.95 15.48
N GLY A 513 6.15 -16.01 14.56
CA GLY A 513 6.41 -16.49 13.21
C GLY A 513 7.38 -15.59 12.46
N ARG A 514 7.19 -14.27 12.50
CA ARG A 514 8.12 -13.30 11.90
C ARG A 514 9.54 -13.46 12.46
N MET A 515 9.67 -13.53 13.79
CA MET A 515 10.98 -13.66 14.44
C MET A 515 11.68 -14.97 14.06
N ARG A 516 10.99 -16.11 14.09
CA ARG A 516 11.57 -17.44 13.75
C ARG A 516 12.02 -17.49 12.30
N ILE A 517 11.19 -17.02 11.38
CA ILE A 517 11.49 -16.98 9.94
C ILE A 517 12.71 -16.08 9.69
N ALA A 518 12.69 -14.85 10.25
CA ALA A 518 13.80 -13.90 10.09
C ALA A 518 15.13 -14.43 10.62
N LEU A 519 15.14 -15.02 11.82
CA LEU A 519 16.34 -15.64 12.40
C LEU A 519 16.85 -16.81 11.53
N LYS A 520 15.92 -17.63 11.01
CA LYS A 520 16.30 -18.74 10.13
C LYS A 520 16.92 -18.25 8.84
N PHE A 521 16.38 -17.21 8.22
CA PHE A 521 16.96 -16.60 7.02
C PHE A 521 18.34 -16.00 7.32
N ASN A 522 18.50 -15.28 8.44
CA ASN A 522 19.80 -14.70 8.81
C ASN A 522 20.86 -15.77 9.06
N GLU A 523 20.48 -16.91 9.66
CA GLU A 523 21.33 -18.10 9.81
C GLU A 523 21.77 -18.65 8.43
N MET A 524 20.84 -18.79 7.49
CA MET A 524 21.12 -19.29 6.14
C MET A 524 22.06 -18.36 5.36
N VAL A 525 21.91 -17.03 5.52
CA VAL A 525 22.86 -16.04 4.97
C VAL A 525 24.24 -16.22 5.60
N ARG A 526 24.33 -16.35 6.92
CA ARG A 526 25.59 -16.58 7.68
C ARG A 526 26.32 -17.83 7.19
N ASN A 527 25.58 -18.88 6.91
CA ASN A 527 26.13 -20.16 6.43
C ASN A 527 26.47 -20.14 4.92
N GLY A 528 26.14 -19.05 4.19
CA GLY A 528 26.33 -18.98 2.74
C GLY A 528 25.39 -19.86 1.93
N GLU A 529 24.27 -20.29 2.50
CA GLU A 529 23.26 -21.11 1.83
C GLU A 529 22.43 -20.28 0.84
N ILE A 530 22.21 -19.00 1.14
CA ILE A 530 21.51 -18.00 0.32
C ILE A 530 22.28 -16.68 0.35
N GLY A 531 22.01 -15.81 -0.61
CA GLY A 531 22.46 -14.42 -0.58
C GLY A 531 21.71 -13.58 0.46
N PRO A 532 22.12 -12.29 0.63
CA PRO A 532 21.43 -11.37 1.55
C PRO A 532 19.94 -11.26 1.27
N VAL A 533 19.16 -11.00 2.32
CA VAL A 533 17.69 -10.89 2.24
C VAL A 533 17.26 -9.54 2.77
N MET A 534 16.35 -8.86 2.07
CA MET A 534 15.62 -7.72 2.59
C MET A 534 14.33 -8.21 3.25
N LEU A 535 14.17 -7.96 4.54
CA LEU A 535 12.88 -8.08 5.21
C LEU A 535 12.14 -6.75 5.19
N GLY A 536 10.82 -6.81 5.12
CA GLY A 536 9.95 -5.67 5.29
C GLY A 536 8.55 -6.11 5.68
N ARG A 537 7.65 -5.17 5.73
CA ARG A 537 6.21 -5.43 5.79
C ARG A 537 5.46 -4.43 4.95
N ASP A 538 4.20 -4.70 4.70
CA ASP A 538 3.31 -3.65 4.22
C ASP A 538 3.13 -2.62 5.34
N HIS A 539 3.00 -1.35 5.01
CA HIS A 539 2.67 -0.35 6.02
C HIS A 539 1.24 -0.53 6.54
N HIS A 540 0.34 -1.12 5.75
CA HIS A 540 -0.91 -1.71 6.16
C HIS A 540 -0.64 -2.93 7.06
N ASP A 541 -0.54 -2.74 8.37
CA ASP A 541 -0.17 -3.79 9.32
C ASP A 541 -0.78 -3.55 10.71
N VAL A 542 -0.53 -4.48 11.61
CA VAL A 542 -1.00 -4.50 13.00
C VAL A 542 -0.69 -3.19 13.74
N SER A 543 0.55 -2.66 13.60
CA SER A 543 1.03 -1.48 14.32
C SER A 543 1.38 -0.29 13.40
N GLY A 544 1.47 -0.52 12.11
CA GLY A 544 2.08 0.43 11.19
C GLY A 544 1.19 1.58 10.77
N THR A 545 -0.13 1.48 10.92
CA THR A 545 -1.07 2.44 10.34
C THR A 545 -2.17 2.81 11.33
N ASP A 546 -2.28 4.11 11.60
CA ASP A 546 -3.46 4.74 12.16
C ASP A 546 -4.33 5.27 11.02
N SER A 547 -5.49 4.68 10.81
CA SER A 547 -6.47 5.05 9.80
C SER A 547 -7.87 4.74 10.29
N PRO A 548 -8.67 5.75 10.69
CA PRO A 548 -10.00 5.56 11.29
C PRO A 548 -10.97 4.76 10.43
N PHE A 549 -10.82 4.88 9.11
CA PHE A 549 -11.72 4.24 8.13
C PHE A 549 -11.18 2.92 7.57
N ARG A 550 -9.98 2.48 8.01
CA ARG A 550 -9.37 1.23 7.52
C ARG A 550 -8.68 0.45 8.65
N GLU A 551 -7.37 0.66 8.90
CA GLU A 551 -6.58 -0.21 9.79
C GLU A 551 -6.96 -0.09 11.28
N THR A 552 -7.48 1.05 11.71
CA THR A 552 -7.95 1.26 13.08
C THR A 552 -9.47 1.34 13.19
N SER A 553 -10.20 0.96 12.15
CA SER A 553 -11.67 0.97 12.12
C SER A 553 -12.31 -0.02 13.11
N ASN A 554 -11.59 -1.07 13.51
CA ASN A 554 -12.04 -2.01 14.55
C ASN A 554 -11.72 -1.56 15.98
N ILE A 555 -11.12 -0.37 16.18
CA ILE A 555 -10.89 0.25 17.48
C ILE A 555 -12.09 1.15 17.80
N LYS A 556 -12.87 0.77 18.83
CA LYS A 556 -14.18 1.39 19.12
C LYS A 556 -14.22 2.18 20.43
N ASP A 557 -13.09 2.52 21.01
CA ASP A 557 -12.99 3.30 22.24
C ASP A 557 -12.87 4.83 22.04
N GLY A 558 -13.01 5.28 20.79
CA GLY A 558 -12.90 6.69 20.40
C GLY A 558 -11.49 7.16 20.11
N SER A 559 -10.48 6.30 20.27
CA SER A 559 -9.08 6.65 20.04
C SER A 559 -8.60 6.34 18.62
N ASN A 560 -9.45 5.78 17.77
CA ASN A 560 -9.15 5.46 16.36
C ASN A 560 -8.75 6.67 15.49
N VAL A 561 -9.00 7.89 15.99
CA VAL A 561 -8.62 9.15 15.30
C VAL A 561 -7.20 9.62 15.64
N MET A 562 -6.51 8.94 16.58
CA MET A 562 -5.15 9.27 16.99
C MET A 562 -4.13 8.57 16.11
N ALA A 563 -2.99 9.25 15.84
CA ALA A 563 -1.89 8.70 15.03
C ALA A 563 -0.67 8.28 15.89
N ASP A 564 -0.86 8.10 17.19
CA ASP A 564 0.23 7.80 18.12
C ASP A 564 0.85 6.43 17.88
N MET A 565 0.06 5.43 17.47
CA MET A 565 0.55 4.07 17.24
C MET A 565 1.57 4.02 16.09
N ALA A 566 1.27 4.62 14.94
CA ALA A 566 2.17 4.65 13.78
C ALA A 566 3.47 5.40 14.09
N VAL A 567 3.39 6.53 14.82
CA VAL A 567 4.56 7.31 15.24
C VAL A 567 5.42 6.53 16.23
N GLN A 568 4.81 5.89 17.23
CA GLN A 568 5.55 5.04 18.19
C GLN A 568 6.17 3.83 17.51
N CYS A 569 5.46 3.19 16.57
CA CYS A 569 5.99 2.09 15.77
C CYS A 569 7.26 2.51 15.02
N PHE A 570 7.21 3.64 14.31
CA PHE A 570 8.35 4.24 13.60
C PHE A 570 9.52 4.53 14.54
N ALA A 571 9.26 5.24 15.64
CA ALA A 571 10.30 5.61 16.61
C ALA A 571 10.96 4.38 17.25
N GLY A 572 10.17 3.39 17.61
CA GLY A 572 10.67 2.17 18.23
C GLY A 572 11.43 1.24 17.29
N ASN A 573 11.03 1.19 16.01
CA ASN A 573 11.77 0.49 14.95
C ASN A 573 13.14 1.16 14.73
N ALA A 574 13.18 2.49 14.69
CA ALA A 574 14.44 3.23 14.59
C ALA A 574 15.34 3.01 15.80
N ALA A 575 14.79 3.06 17.02
CA ALA A 575 15.54 2.81 18.25
C ALA A 575 16.12 1.40 18.35
N ARG A 576 15.56 0.42 17.65
CA ARG A 576 15.99 -0.99 17.61
C ARG A 576 16.86 -1.35 16.42
N GLY A 577 17.21 -0.37 15.58
CA GLY A 577 18.19 -0.56 14.51
C GLY A 577 17.64 -1.23 13.24
N MET A 578 16.35 -1.12 12.94
CA MET A 578 15.85 -1.46 11.59
C MET A 578 16.64 -0.68 10.55
N SER A 579 17.06 -1.33 9.46
CA SER A 579 17.97 -0.73 8.47
C SER A 579 17.38 0.49 7.78
N LEU A 580 16.06 0.49 7.53
CA LEU A 580 15.28 1.61 7.05
C LEU A 580 14.03 1.76 7.91
N CYS A 581 13.70 3.00 8.28
CA CYS A 581 12.42 3.33 8.90
C CYS A 581 11.73 4.44 8.10
N ALA A 582 10.44 4.26 7.84
CA ALA A 582 9.65 5.21 7.06
C ALA A 582 8.34 5.59 7.80
N LEU A 583 7.94 6.86 7.67
CA LEU A 583 6.66 7.37 8.15
C LEU A 583 6.04 8.28 7.09
N HIS A 584 4.77 8.06 6.78
CA HIS A 584 4.07 8.76 5.70
C HIS A 584 2.73 9.31 6.17
N ASN A 585 2.33 10.45 5.61
CA ASN A 585 0.94 10.88 5.60
C ASN A 585 0.19 10.17 4.48
N GLY A 586 -1.08 9.87 4.72
CA GLY A 586 -1.92 9.19 3.75
C GLY A 586 -1.72 7.68 3.74
N GLY A 587 -1.96 7.09 2.63
CA GLY A 587 -2.02 5.65 2.40
C GLY A 587 -3.08 5.36 1.36
N GLY A 588 -3.64 4.16 1.30
CA GLY A 588 -4.74 3.82 0.39
C GLY A 588 -6.01 4.66 0.59
N VAL A 589 -6.16 5.28 1.75
CA VAL A 589 -7.32 6.15 2.09
C VAL A 589 -7.12 7.63 1.74
N GLY A 590 -5.91 8.05 1.38
CA GLY A 590 -5.61 9.43 0.97
C GLY A 590 -4.96 10.31 2.05
N ILE A 591 -4.47 11.48 1.64
CA ILE A 591 -3.82 12.49 2.50
C ILE A 591 -4.77 12.98 3.58
N GLY A 592 -4.26 13.19 4.79
CA GLY A 592 -5.03 13.64 5.97
C GLY A 592 -5.96 12.58 6.58
N LYS A 593 -5.99 11.36 6.01
CA LYS A 593 -6.89 10.29 6.45
C LYS A 593 -6.16 9.10 7.09
N ALA A 594 -4.84 9.10 7.10
CA ALA A 594 -4.00 8.10 7.74
C ALA A 594 -2.60 8.62 7.99
N ILE A 595 -1.95 8.08 9.03
CA ILE A 595 -0.50 8.09 9.19
C ILE A 595 -0.03 6.64 9.21
N ASN A 596 0.99 6.33 8.42
CA ASN A 596 1.47 4.95 8.31
C ASN A 596 2.99 4.89 8.31
N GLY A 597 3.53 3.82 8.86
CA GLY A 597 4.95 3.59 8.95
C GLY A 597 5.34 2.14 8.67
N GLY A 598 6.57 1.96 8.25
CA GLY A 598 7.15 0.67 7.98
C GLY A 598 8.65 0.65 8.09
N PHE A 599 9.22 -0.50 7.83
CA PHE A 599 10.64 -0.73 7.93
C PHE A 599 11.18 -1.59 6.78
N GLY A 600 12.49 -1.51 6.58
CA GLY A 600 13.29 -2.50 5.89
C GLY A 600 14.43 -2.98 6.81
N LEU A 601 14.71 -4.27 6.82
CA LEU A 601 15.84 -4.86 7.56
C LEU A 601 16.64 -5.75 6.62
N VAL A 602 17.90 -5.41 6.41
CA VAL A 602 18.82 -6.25 5.63
C VAL A 602 19.37 -7.35 6.52
N LEU A 603 19.17 -8.60 6.12
CA LEU A 603 19.77 -9.77 6.73
C LEU A 603 21.13 -10.02 6.06
N ASP A 604 22.20 -9.77 6.81
CA ASP A 604 23.60 -9.88 6.38
C ASP A 604 24.32 -11.10 6.95
N GLY A 605 23.63 -11.89 7.79
CA GLY A 605 24.17 -13.03 8.51
C GLY A 605 24.84 -12.70 9.84
N SER A 606 24.91 -11.43 10.26
CA SER A 606 25.59 -11.03 11.50
C SER A 606 24.77 -11.35 12.77
N GLU A 607 25.46 -11.52 13.90
CA GLU A 607 24.83 -11.66 15.23
C GLU A 607 24.15 -10.36 15.68
N MET A 608 24.62 -9.21 15.22
CA MET A 608 23.98 -7.91 15.47
C MET A 608 22.55 -7.92 14.91
N VAL A 609 22.37 -8.39 13.68
CA VAL A 609 21.05 -8.51 13.05
C VAL A 609 20.16 -9.51 13.78
N ASP A 610 20.68 -10.62 14.32
CA ASP A 610 19.91 -11.53 15.19
C ASP A 610 19.35 -10.78 16.42
N GLY A 611 20.14 -9.90 17.03
CA GLY A 611 19.73 -9.06 18.17
C GLY A 611 18.60 -8.08 17.78
N ILE A 612 18.74 -7.44 16.63
CA ILE A 612 17.72 -6.54 16.07
C ILE A 612 16.40 -7.31 15.83
N ILE A 613 16.46 -8.47 15.16
CA ILE A 613 15.29 -9.31 14.88
C ILE A 613 14.52 -9.62 16.16
N ARG A 614 15.21 -10.07 17.24
CA ARG A 614 14.56 -10.46 18.50
C ARG A 614 13.81 -9.33 19.17
N SER A 615 14.34 -8.10 19.12
CA SER A 615 13.71 -6.95 19.77
C SER A 615 12.73 -6.21 18.88
N ALA A 616 13.08 -6.01 17.61
CA ALA A 616 12.32 -5.17 16.70
C ALA A 616 11.08 -5.88 16.15
N MET A 617 11.13 -7.20 15.86
CA MET A 617 9.95 -7.95 15.41
C MET A 617 8.87 -8.01 16.50
N SER A 618 9.28 -8.14 17.77
CA SER A 618 8.35 -8.07 18.88
C SER A 618 7.71 -6.69 19.00
N TRP A 619 8.52 -5.63 18.95
CA TRP A 619 8.02 -4.25 19.01
C TRP A 619 7.06 -3.92 17.87
N ASP A 620 7.46 -4.24 16.64
CA ASP A 620 6.70 -3.87 15.44
C ASP A 620 5.31 -4.51 15.40
N VAL A 621 5.14 -5.70 15.97
CA VAL A 621 3.85 -6.39 16.03
C VAL A 621 3.07 -6.04 17.31
N MET A 622 3.74 -6.17 18.47
CA MET A 622 3.03 -6.13 19.76
C MET A 622 2.58 -4.73 20.16
N GLY A 623 3.14 -3.66 19.57
CA GLY A 623 2.62 -2.31 19.73
C GLY A 623 1.16 -2.18 19.28
N GLY A 624 0.80 -2.77 18.15
CA GLY A 624 -0.57 -2.77 17.63
C GLY A 624 -1.50 -3.72 18.38
N VAL A 625 -1.00 -4.88 18.82
CA VAL A 625 -1.76 -5.78 19.72
C VAL A 625 -2.07 -5.07 21.03
N ALA A 626 -1.09 -4.41 21.65
CA ALA A 626 -1.27 -3.62 22.87
C ALA A 626 -2.33 -2.52 22.69
N ARG A 627 -2.30 -1.84 21.54
CA ARG A 627 -3.26 -0.80 21.18
C ARG A 627 -4.69 -1.35 21.08
N ARG A 628 -4.87 -2.53 20.47
CA ARG A 628 -6.16 -3.23 20.36
C ARG A 628 -6.61 -3.82 21.69
N SER A 629 -5.69 -4.39 22.46
CA SER A 629 -5.96 -4.80 23.84
C SER A 629 -6.45 -3.64 24.70
N TRP A 630 -5.79 -2.49 24.63
CA TRP A 630 -6.22 -1.28 25.31
C TRP A 630 -7.64 -0.83 24.92
N ALA A 631 -7.99 -0.97 23.65
CA ALA A 631 -9.34 -0.71 23.14
C ALA A 631 -10.37 -1.77 23.54
N ARG A 632 -9.98 -2.81 24.27
CA ARG A 632 -10.82 -3.95 24.74
C ARG A 632 -11.25 -4.91 23.63
N ASN A 633 -10.51 -4.97 22.52
CA ASN A 633 -10.72 -6.02 21.53
C ASN A 633 -10.39 -7.37 22.15
N ALA A 634 -11.33 -8.30 22.11
CA ALA A 634 -11.22 -9.59 22.83
C ALA A 634 -9.96 -10.39 22.44
N HIS A 635 -9.71 -10.58 21.14
CA HIS A 635 -8.56 -11.31 20.63
C HIS A 635 -7.23 -10.54 20.87
N GLY A 636 -7.27 -9.20 20.88
CA GLY A 636 -6.13 -8.37 21.27
C GLY A 636 -5.75 -8.56 22.74
N MET A 637 -6.76 -8.66 23.63
CA MET A 637 -6.54 -8.96 25.05
C MET A 637 -6.01 -10.38 25.26
N GLU A 638 -6.57 -11.38 24.57
CA GLU A 638 -6.09 -12.76 24.60
C GLU A 638 -4.61 -12.84 24.19
N THR A 639 -4.28 -12.22 23.06
CA THR A 639 -2.91 -12.20 22.52
C THR A 639 -1.93 -11.48 23.45
N ALA A 640 -2.35 -10.37 24.07
CA ALA A 640 -1.54 -9.65 25.04
C ALA A 640 -1.31 -10.47 26.34
N MET A 641 -2.32 -11.22 26.81
CA MET A 641 -2.17 -12.15 27.95
C MET A 641 -1.17 -13.28 27.62
N ASP A 642 -1.27 -13.88 26.44
CA ASP A 642 -0.33 -14.91 25.98
C ASP A 642 1.11 -14.38 25.87
N TYR A 643 1.27 -13.18 25.31
CA TYR A 643 2.56 -12.49 25.29
C TYR A 643 3.14 -12.29 26.69
N ASN A 644 2.33 -11.79 27.64
CA ASN A 644 2.75 -11.57 29.03
C ASN A 644 3.20 -12.88 29.71
N ALA A 645 2.50 -13.98 29.44
CA ALA A 645 2.86 -15.28 29.98
C ALA A 645 4.21 -15.79 29.45
N ARG A 646 4.50 -15.55 28.15
CA ARG A 646 5.77 -15.95 27.52
C ARG A 646 6.95 -15.06 27.89
N ARG A 647 6.70 -13.79 28.22
CA ARG A 647 7.72 -12.74 28.45
C ARG A 647 7.77 -12.25 29.89
N ALA A 648 7.30 -13.02 30.85
CA ALA A 648 7.09 -12.61 32.25
C ALA A 648 8.27 -11.90 32.93
N ASN A 649 9.50 -12.16 32.47
CA ASN A 649 10.73 -11.54 33.02
C ASN A 649 11.30 -10.43 32.15
N GLU A 650 10.73 -10.16 30.97
CA GLU A 650 11.27 -9.19 30.00
C GLU A 650 10.40 -7.91 29.89
N GLY A 651 9.15 -8.02 30.23
CA GLY A 651 8.18 -6.93 30.16
C GLY A 651 6.76 -7.47 30.00
N HIS A 652 5.77 -6.60 30.08
CA HIS A 652 4.37 -6.99 29.90
C HIS A 652 3.53 -5.84 29.33
N ILE A 653 2.45 -6.23 28.66
CA ILE A 653 1.42 -5.35 28.14
C ILE A 653 0.34 -5.20 29.22
N THR A 654 -0.14 -3.98 29.45
CA THR A 654 -1.26 -3.73 30.37
C THR A 654 -2.56 -4.31 29.81
N ILE A 655 -3.27 -5.12 30.59
CA ILE A 655 -4.57 -5.68 30.22
C ILE A 655 -5.67 -4.83 30.90
N PRO A 656 -6.62 -4.28 30.14
CA PRO A 656 -7.72 -3.50 30.71
C PRO A 656 -8.78 -4.38 31.37
N TYR A 657 -9.51 -3.83 32.32
CA TYR A 657 -10.73 -4.44 32.83
C TYR A 657 -11.89 -4.24 31.84
N ILE A 658 -12.77 -5.22 31.74
CA ILE A 658 -14.05 -5.09 31.05
C ILE A 658 -15.07 -4.50 32.05
N VAL A 659 -15.65 -3.38 31.71
CA VAL A 659 -16.68 -2.72 32.52
C VAL A 659 -18.03 -3.30 32.17
N ASN A 660 -18.91 -3.51 33.17
CA ASN A 660 -20.26 -3.97 32.94
C ASN A 660 -21.13 -2.88 32.30
N ASP A 661 -21.72 -3.18 31.14
CA ASP A 661 -22.51 -2.22 30.36
C ASP A 661 -23.68 -1.64 31.16
N GLY A 662 -24.39 -2.42 31.96
CA GLY A 662 -25.49 -1.95 32.78
C GLY A 662 -25.09 -0.90 33.83
N ILE A 663 -23.82 -0.91 34.31
CA ILE A 663 -23.28 0.15 35.19
C ILE A 663 -23.12 1.43 34.38
N ILE A 664 -22.61 1.34 33.16
CA ILE A 664 -22.38 2.49 32.29
C ILE A 664 -23.73 3.09 31.86
N GLU A 665 -24.63 2.28 31.33
CA GLU A 665 -25.99 2.69 30.92
C GLU A 665 -26.73 3.43 32.03
N LYS A 666 -26.71 2.89 33.24
CA LYS A 666 -27.34 3.54 34.41
C LYS A 666 -26.69 4.86 34.71
N ALA A 667 -25.36 4.94 34.75
CA ALA A 667 -24.65 6.17 35.07
C ALA A 667 -24.91 7.29 34.03
N VAL A 668 -25.00 6.92 32.75
CA VAL A 668 -25.33 7.84 31.64
C VAL A 668 -26.78 8.31 31.77
N ALA A 669 -27.74 7.36 31.92
CA ALA A 669 -29.16 7.69 32.04
C ALA A 669 -29.46 8.63 33.23
N ASP A 670 -28.79 8.44 34.34
CA ASP A 670 -28.94 9.28 35.55
C ASP A 670 -28.52 10.73 35.31
N LYS A 671 -27.74 11.05 34.31
CA LYS A 671 -27.18 12.39 34.06
C LYS A 671 -27.61 13.03 32.75
N ILE A 672 -27.72 12.28 31.65
CA ILE A 672 -27.97 12.83 30.32
C ILE A 672 -29.46 12.87 29.96
N ASN A 673 -30.26 11.92 30.47
CA ASN A 673 -31.72 11.89 30.25
C ASN A 673 -32.53 12.77 31.24
N LYS A 674 -31.85 13.64 31.99
CA LYS A 674 -32.45 14.71 32.79
C LYS A 674 -32.37 16.05 32.03
#